data_18e640d65ab948933d380f81b069df19
#
_entry.id   18e640d65ab948933d380f81b069df19
#
_cell.length_a   1.000
_cell.length_b   1.000
_cell.length_c   1.000
_cell.angle_alpha   90.00
_cell.angle_beta   90.00
_cell.angle_gamma   90.00
#
_symmetry.space_group_name_H-M   'P 1'
#
loop_
_entity.id
_entity.type
_entity.pdbx_description
1 polymer ?
#
loop_
_entity_poly.entity_id
_entity_poly.type
_entity_poly.pdbx_seq_one_letter_code
_entity_poly.pdbx_strand_id
1 'polypeptide(L)'
;MSIVLIIVIVVIFLICFLYLSNSNNKNDANKTNAFIDLNPLSDTTATTTNSAATTTINNNSIVAFRQNNIQELQNFERWFKNNLSYSFSQKAEKVVNPNRNWNDNTIFDNLSPWTSVPDFGTVCHTLIGYCVRYNNTSDALYQNPELAYNLINGLRIICSKLPDPPPHQQAPWGPVADWYHFTITMPEVFMNITIVLNETQHYDEAASLTRYWLGLYLPTAVNSMGWHRTAGNSMRMGVPYTYSQMLRGYSLAQIRQEQGIQEILNTIAFPYVTQGNGLHVDSIYIDHIDVRAYGYLINSYFTFAYYTYYFGNEVINTVGLTRAIENVGSPEGVVVPGVMSRNGTLYSNVIGNFITYPLAVHSADYSKVLTKLSKTYYGSVVGVTNRLAYYESDPTNNIQAPLWTMARRIWNRRGRIINYNANTVSFESGIILQSLNGIMRIPSGTTSTQSFRPAIGQTAIAKTDTAGAILVYAKFAEMNNLQFKSCTLFYDHGMFQLYYNIGVEPNSLNSTNGRVVVLSRDTSVNTNDLSFETQRINNNNSSEGTTFNGVVCHRVPITNMNVPSLTVRSPNSNVELVEQIISFQTMYTATASACYKLNVEGHSDSLRAFRVNSDENIYVNVNNGVKALFNYPWVMVKENNKVSFMSANEDTTIPFSVIMNSFTSIGEPALQYSPSNCFVYGNGFRLNNSTFDLQFIFEIV
;
A
#
# COMPACT_ATOMS: atom_id res chain seq x y z
N MET A 1 23.51 -18.18 -10.81
CA MET A 1 23.99 -17.25 -11.85
C MET A 1 23.00 -16.12 -12.17
N SER A 2 21.70 -16.25 -11.95
CA SER A 2 20.69 -15.23 -12.28
C SER A 2 20.62 -14.02 -11.33
N ILE A 3 20.87 -14.19 -10.04
CA ILE A 3 20.77 -13.12 -9.04
C ILE A 3 21.91 -12.10 -9.17
N VAL A 4 23.11 -12.56 -9.48
CA VAL A 4 24.27 -11.66 -9.68
C VAL A 4 24.10 -10.80 -10.93
N LEU A 5 23.46 -11.32 -11.97
CA LEU A 5 23.20 -10.57 -13.18
C LEU A 5 22.17 -9.45 -12.97
N ILE A 6 21.16 -9.68 -12.15
CA ILE A 6 20.14 -8.68 -11.80
C ILE A 6 20.75 -7.55 -10.95
N ILE A 7 21.60 -7.88 -9.99
CA ILE A 7 22.30 -6.89 -9.17
C ILE A 7 23.23 -6.02 -10.02
N VAL A 8 23.94 -6.62 -10.98
CA VAL A 8 24.82 -5.89 -11.89
C VAL A 8 24.03 -4.93 -12.79
N ILE A 9 22.86 -5.36 -13.28
CA ILE A 9 22.00 -4.50 -14.12
C ILE A 9 21.43 -3.33 -13.32
N VAL A 10 21.00 -3.56 -12.08
CA VAL A 10 20.49 -2.49 -11.20
C VAL A 10 21.60 -1.51 -10.83
N VAL A 11 22.80 -1.99 -10.54
CA VAL A 11 23.96 -1.12 -10.23
C VAL A 11 24.39 -0.31 -11.46
N ILE A 12 24.40 -0.90 -12.65
CA ILE A 12 24.68 -0.20 -13.90
C ILE A 12 23.62 0.87 -14.19
N PHE A 13 22.35 0.59 -13.90
CA PHE A 13 21.26 1.54 -14.09
C PHE A 13 21.34 2.70 -13.09
N LEU A 14 21.70 2.45 -11.82
CA LEU A 14 21.96 3.49 -10.83
C LEU A 14 23.19 4.35 -11.21
N ILE A 15 24.24 3.74 -11.71
CA ILE A 15 25.45 4.45 -12.16
C ILE A 15 25.16 5.28 -13.41
N CYS A 16 24.40 4.75 -14.37
CA CYS A 16 23.96 5.53 -15.54
C CYS A 16 23.02 6.67 -15.13
N PHE A 17 22.14 6.45 -14.17
CA PHE A 17 21.24 7.47 -13.63
C PHE A 17 22.01 8.60 -12.94
N LEU A 18 23.02 8.26 -12.13
CA LEU A 18 23.90 9.25 -11.48
C LEU A 18 24.84 9.97 -12.45
N TYR A 19 25.26 9.29 -13.54
CA TYR A 19 26.12 9.90 -14.55
C TYR A 19 25.35 10.87 -15.45
N LEU A 20 24.09 10.55 -15.80
CA LEU A 20 23.22 11.45 -16.57
C LEU A 20 22.73 12.65 -15.76
N SER A 21 22.58 12.52 -14.44
CA SER A 21 22.23 13.64 -13.56
C SER A 21 23.37 14.64 -13.35
N ASN A 22 24.63 14.21 -13.50
CA ASN A 22 25.80 15.07 -13.35
C ASN A 22 26.25 15.80 -14.64
N SER A 23 25.73 15.41 -15.81
CA SER A 23 26.14 16.00 -17.08
C SER A 23 25.31 17.22 -17.52
N ASN A 24 24.19 17.54 -16.87
CA ASN A 24 23.27 18.61 -17.27
C ASN A 24 23.29 19.87 -16.39
N ASN A 25 24.28 20.06 -15.54
CA ASN A 25 24.42 21.29 -14.74
C ASN A 25 25.43 22.28 -15.37
N LYS A 26 25.12 22.82 -16.55
CA LYS A 26 25.62 24.12 -17.01
C LYS A 26 24.73 24.72 -18.09
N ASN A 27 24.31 25.99 -17.84
CA ASN A 27 23.62 26.96 -18.72
C ASN A 27 22.08 26.80 -18.81
N ASP A 28 21.23 27.73 -18.50
CA ASP A 28 21.19 29.19 -18.63
C ASP A 28 19.93 29.72 -17.92
N ALA A 29 20.09 30.81 -17.23
CA ALA A 29 19.02 31.65 -16.71
C ALA A 29 18.49 32.58 -17.81
N ASN A 30 17.20 32.90 -17.72
CA ASN A 30 16.43 33.89 -18.47
C ASN A 30 15.74 33.43 -19.76
N LYS A 31 14.44 33.16 -19.64
CA LYS A 31 13.47 33.59 -20.66
C LYS A 31 12.08 33.81 -20.06
N THR A 32 11.60 34.99 -20.28
CA THR A 32 10.30 35.58 -19.98
C THR A 32 9.12 34.83 -20.61
N ASN A 33 8.03 34.71 -19.84
CA ASN A 33 6.73 34.19 -20.26
C ASN A 33 6.10 35.00 -21.40
N ALA A 34 5.74 34.33 -22.47
CA ALA A 34 4.73 34.81 -23.41
C ALA A 34 3.68 33.70 -23.59
N PHE A 35 2.47 33.97 -23.09
CA PHE A 35 1.30 33.13 -23.33
C PHE A 35 0.87 33.28 -24.80
N ILE A 36 0.76 32.19 -25.52
CA ILE A 36 0.06 32.11 -26.81
C ILE A 36 -1.07 31.09 -26.65
N ASP A 37 -2.28 31.58 -26.74
CA ASP A 37 -3.52 30.82 -26.77
C ASP A 37 -3.66 30.18 -28.17
N LEU A 38 -3.58 28.86 -28.30
CA LEU A 38 -3.78 28.13 -29.55
C LEU A 38 -4.99 27.22 -29.43
N ASN A 39 -6.11 27.69 -29.90
CA ASN A 39 -7.30 26.89 -30.15
C ASN A 39 -7.03 25.80 -31.21
N PRO A 40 -7.66 24.61 -31.09
CA PRO A 40 -7.46 23.53 -32.04
C PRO A 40 -8.01 23.85 -33.41
N LEU A 41 -7.21 23.57 -34.44
CA LEU A 41 -7.63 23.71 -35.85
C LEU A 41 -8.75 22.70 -36.15
N SER A 42 -9.98 23.23 -36.28
CA SER A 42 -11.08 22.55 -36.96
C SER A 42 -10.96 22.79 -38.46
N ASP A 43 -10.95 21.73 -39.26
CA ASP A 43 -11.17 21.81 -40.70
C ASP A 43 -12.60 22.30 -40.98
N THR A 44 -12.74 23.57 -41.22
CA THR A 44 -13.94 24.12 -41.91
C THR A 44 -13.49 25.27 -42.80
N THR A 45 -13.68 25.05 -44.10
CA THR A 45 -13.68 26.07 -45.12
C THR A 45 -14.73 27.12 -44.84
N ALA A 46 -14.32 28.35 -44.63
CA ALA A 46 -15.20 29.51 -44.76
C ALA A 46 -14.44 30.75 -45.17
N THR A 47 -15.05 31.38 -46.09
CA THR A 47 -14.77 32.59 -46.88
C THR A 47 -14.38 33.84 -46.05
N THR A 48 -13.44 34.56 -46.67
CA THR A 48 -12.88 35.86 -46.35
C THR A 48 -13.85 36.95 -45.95
N THR A 49 -13.52 37.76 -44.91
CA THR A 49 -13.54 39.23 -44.95
C THR A 49 -12.49 39.82 -44.00
N ASN A 50 -11.82 40.87 -44.47
CA ASN A 50 -10.65 41.54 -43.93
C ASN A 50 -10.88 42.28 -42.62
N SER A 51 -9.92 42.17 -41.67
CA SER A 51 -9.30 43.40 -41.12
C SER A 51 -7.93 43.04 -40.50
N ALA A 52 -6.94 43.85 -40.79
CA ALA A 52 -5.51 43.63 -40.59
C ALA A 52 -5.05 43.90 -39.15
N ALA A 53 -4.42 42.92 -38.56
CA ALA A 53 -3.27 43.11 -37.63
C ALA A 53 -2.30 41.96 -37.90
N THR A 54 -1.32 42.19 -38.74
CA THR A 54 -0.32 41.21 -39.17
C THR A 54 0.76 41.09 -38.11
N THR A 55 0.61 40.14 -37.21
CA THR A 55 1.76 39.61 -36.47
C THR A 55 2.38 38.52 -37.34
N THR A 56 3.47 38.83 -38.00
CA THR A 56 4.25 37.88 -38.81
C THR A 56 4.90 36.84 -37.86
N ILE A 57 4.18 35.75 -37.58
CA ILE A 57 4.77 34.57 -36.96
C ILE A 57 5.69 33.97 -38.04
N ASN A 58 6.96 33.98 -37.77
CA ASN A 58 8.00 33.54 -38.67
C ASN A 58 7.79 32.03 -38.99
N ASN A 59 7.49 31.69 -40.25
CA ASN A 59 7.25 30.29 -40.69
C ASN A 59 8.36 29.34 -40.25
N ASN A 60 9.58 29.83 -40.08
CA ASN A 60 10.70 29.05 -39.56
C ASN A 60 10.51 28.59 -38.09
N SER A 61 9.82 29.37 -37.27
CA SER A 61 9.55 28.99 -35.87
C SER A 61 8.48 27.89 -35.76
N ILE A 62 7.48 27.91 -36.63
CA ILE A 62 6.41 26.87 -36.69
C ILE A 62 6.99 25.55 -37.21
N VAL A 63 7.87 25.61 -38.22
CA VAL A 63 8.52 24.41 -38.77
C VAL A 63 9.49 23.82 -37.76
N ALA A 64 10.28 24.63 -37.07
CA ALA A 64 11.17 24.17 -35.99
C ALA A 64 10.40 23.57 -34.81
N PHE A 65 9.28 24.16 -34.42
CA PHE A 65 8.42 23.66 -33.35
C PHE A 65 7.81 22.29 -33.71
N ARG A 66 7.28 22.11 -34.91
CA ARG A 66 6.77 20.80 -35.41
C ARG A 66 7.87 19.76 -35.49
N GLN A 67 9.07 20.13 -35.95
CA GLN A 67 10.22 19.20 -36.00
C GLN A 67 10.66 18.75 -34.60
N ASN A 68 10.66 19.63 -33.60
CA ASN A 68 11.00 19.28 -32.23
C ASN A 68 9.99 18.32 -31.62
N ASN A 69 8.70 18.49 -31.85
CA ASN A 69 7.67 17.60 -31.34
C ASN A 69 7.73 16.19 -31.95
N ILE A 70 8.05 16.11 -33.25
CA ILE A 70 8.29 14.82 -33.93
C ILE A 70 9.53 14.12 -33.33
N GLN A 71 10.57 14.86 -33.01
CA GLN A 71 11.78 14.31 -32.39
C GLN A 71 11.50 13.81 -30.96
N GLU A 72 10.69 14.51 -30.16
CA GLU A 72 10.26 14.05 -28.82
C GLU A 72 9.51 12.72 -28.93
N LEU A 73 8.56 12.60 -29.84
CA LEU A 73 7.82 11.36 -30.09
C LEU A 73 8.75 10.20 -30.47
N GLN A 74 9.63 10.40 -31.46
CA GLN A 74 10.58 9.37 -31.91
C GLN A 74 11.54 8.94 -30.81
N ASN A 75 12.01 9.89 -30.00
CA ASN A 75 12.88 9.61 -28.88
C ASN A 75 12.14 8.80 -27.79
N PHE A 76 10.88 9.12 -27.54
CA PHE A 76 10.06 8.35 -26.59
C PHE A 76 9.82 6.93 -27.09
N GLU A 77 9.43 6.75 -28.35
CA GLU A 77 9.20 5.41 -28.93
C GLU A 77 10.45 4.53 -28.87
N ARG A 78 11.62 5.11 -29.15
CA ARG A 78 12.91 4.40 -29.03
C ARG A 78 13.21 4.04 -27.58
N TRP A 79 13.03 4.99 -26.66
CA TRP A 79 13.22 4.74 -25.23
C TRP A 79 12.26 3.66 -24.72
N PHE A 80 10.98 3.72 -25.13
CA PHE A 80 9.97 2.74 -24.77
C PHE A 80 10.35 1.33 -25.23
N LYS A 81 10.73 1.17 -26.48
CA LYS A 81 11.17 -0.14 -27.02
C LYS A 81 12.33 -0.72 -26.22
N ASN A 82 13.31 0.10 -25.86
CA ASN A 82 14.46 -0.33 -25.06
C ASN A 82 14.09 -0.75 -23.62
N ASN A 83 12.98 -0.25 -23.07
CA ASN A 83 12.54 -0.52 -21.70
C ASN A 83 11.33 -1.45 -21.63
N LEU A 84 10.75 -1.88 -22.75
CA LEU A 84 9.49 -2.61 -22.78
C LEU A 84 9.53 -3.92 -21.98
N SER A 85 10.53 -4.74 -22.17
CA SER A 85 10.67 -6.02 -21.46
C SER A 85 10.81 -5.82 -19.94
N TYR A 86 11.58 -4.81 -19.51
CA TYR A 86 11.73 -4.46 -18.10
C TYR A 86 10.41 -3.96 -17.51
N SER A 87 9.76 -2.98 -18.13
CA SER A 87 8.49 -2.44 -17.66
C SER A 87 7.40 -3.52 -17.56
N PHE A 88 7.35 -4.43 -18.53
CA PHE A 88 6.43 -5.56 -18.51
C PHE A 88 6.71 -6.50 -17.33
N SER A 89 7.97 -6.79 -17.04
CA SER A 89 8.35 -7.64 -15.90
C SER A 89 8.02 -7.04 -14.54
N GLN A 90 7.92 -5.71 -14.46
CA GLN A 90 7.53 -4.99 -13.23
C GLN A 90 6.01 -4.98 -13.00
N LYS A 91 5.21 -5.29 -14.02
CA LYS A 91 3.77 -5.45 -13.80
C LYS A 91 3.53 -6.70 -12.96
N ALA A 92 2.96 -6.50 -11.77
CA ALA A 92 2.58 -7.57 -10.87
C ALA A 92 1.41 -8.42 -11.41
N GLU A 93 1.09 -8.26 -12.68
CA GLU A 93 -0.10 -8.80 -13.29
C GLU A 93 0.15 -10.08 -14.05
N LYS A 94 -0.86 -10.89 -13.96
CA LYS A 94 -1.23 -12.15 -14.59
C LYS A 94 -0.29 -12.61 -15.70
N VAL A 95 0.21 -13.81 -15.54
CA VAL A 95 0.94 -14.52 -16.59
C VAL A 95 0.11 -14.51 -17.86
N VAL A 96 0.57 -13.73 -18.81
CA VAL A 96 -0.01 -13.68 -20.14
C VAL A 96 0.51 -14.88 -20.89
N ASN A 97 -0.38 -15.67 -21.48
CA ASN A 97 0.02 -16.75 -22.36
C ASN A 97 0.31 -16.18 -23.77
N PRO A 98 1.58 -15.93 -24.15
CA PRO A 98 1.94 -15.35 -25.44
C PRO A 98 1.95 -16.36 -26.58
N ASN A 99 1.35 -17.54 -26.43
CA ASN A 99 1.30 -18.64 -27.41
C ASN A 99 -0.14 -19.03 -27.76
N ARG A 100 -1.03 -18.05 -27.98
CA ARG A 100 -2.40 -18.30 -28.41
C ARG A 100 -2.49 -18.34 -29.93
N ASN A 101 -3.38 -19.18 -30.46
CA ASN A 101 -3.71 -19.17 -31.88
C ASN A 101 -4.52 -17.90 -32.19
N TRP A 102 -4.19 -17.29 -33.33
CA TRP A 102 -4.88 -16.10 -33.81
C TRP A 102 -6.23 -16.44 -34.44
N ASN A 103 -7.18 -15.52 -34.31
CA ASN A 103 -8.54 -15.65 -34.85
C ASN A 103 -9.04 -14.28 -35.32
N ASP A 104 -9.55 -14.21 -36.56
CA ASP A 104 -9.99 -12.96 -37.19
C ASP A 104 -11.26 -12.35 -36.58
N ASN A 105 -12.02 -13.10 -35.76
CA ASN A 105 -13.24 -12.59 -35.11
C ASN A 105 -13.03 -12.21 -33.66
N THR A 106 -12.22 -12.98 -32.91
CA THR A 106 -12.03 -12.86 -31.47
C THR A 106 -10.59 -12.53 -31.07
N ILE A 107 -9.73 -12.28 -32.06
CA ILE A 107 -8.28 -12.06 -31.98
C ILE A 107 -7.55 -13.32 -31.57
N PHE A 108 -8.04 -14.09 -30.62
CA PHE A 108 -7.50 -15.39 -30.20
C PHE A 108 -8.59 -16.43 -30.04
N ASP A 109 -8.25 -17.69 -30.36
CA ASP A 109 -9.13 -18.84 -30.17
C ASP A 109 -9.51 -19.03 -28.70
N ASN A 110 -10.68 -19.63 -28.49
CA ASN A 110 -11.22 -19.98 -27.17
C ASN A 110 -11.43 -18.80 -26.22
N LEU A 111 -11.66 -17.60 -26.73
CA LEU A 111 -12.03 -16.40 -25.99
C LEU A 111 -13.29 -15.78 -26.59
N SER A 112 -14.07 -15.13 -25.74
CA SER A 112 -15.29 -14.41 -26.11
C SER A 112 -15.21 -12.94 -25.68
N PRO A 113 -14.25 -12.15 -26.20
CA PRO A 113 -13.91 -10.83 -25.66
C PRO A 113 -15.04 -9.79 -25.80
N TRP A 114 -15.97 -10.00 -26.73
CA TRP A 114 -17.07 -9.07 -26.98
C TRP A 114 -18.32 -9.31 -26.13
N THR A 115 -18.26 -10.30 -25.25
CA THR A 115 -19.32 -10.65 -24.29
C THR A 115 -18.80 -10.93 -22.88
N SER A 116 -17.50 -11.11 -22.75
CA SER A 116 -16.82 -11.43 -21.50
C SER A 116 -15.70 -10.41 -21.23
N VAL A 117 -15.85 -9.59 -20.21
CA VAL A 117 -14.84 -8.62 -19.76
C VAL A 117 -13.52 -9.29 -19.35
N PRO A 118 -13.52 -10.41 -18.59
CA PRO A 118 -12.29 -11.16 -18.31
C PRO A 118 -11.56 -11.64 -19.55
N ASP A 119 -12.31 -12.10 -20.60
CA ASP A 119 -11.71 -12.54 -21.86
C ASP A 119 -11.14 -11.37 -22.64
N PHE A 120 -11.81 -10.21 -22.63
CA PHE A 120 -11.26 -8.99 -23.22
C PHE A 120 -9.96 -8.58 -22.54
N GLY A 121 -9.91 -8.62 -21.21
CA GLY A 121 -8.68 -8.39 -20.44
C GLY A 121 -7.57 -9.37 -20.84
N THR A 122 -7.91 -10.65 -21.03
CA THR A 122 -6.99 -11.69 -21.50
C THR A 122 -6.45 -11.38 -22.90
N VAL A 123 -7.31 -10.95 -23.82
CA VAL A 123 -6.90 -10.50 -25.17
C VAL A 123 -5.91 -9.35 -25.06
N CYS A 124 -6.24 -8.31 -24.31
CA CYS A 124 -5.38 -7.14 -24.16
C CYS A 124 -3.99 -7.51 -23.60
N HIS A 125 -3.95 -8.27 -22.50
CA HIS A 125 -2.68 -8.69 -21.91
C HIS A 125 -1.86 -9.60 -22.84
N THR A 126 -2.52 -10.47 -23.61
CA THR A 126 -1.85 -11.32 -24.60
C THR A 126 -1.23 -10.48 -25.73
N LEU A 127 -1.94 -9.49 -26.25
CA LEU A 127 -1.41 -8.57 -27.27
C LEU A 127 -0.17 -7.81 -26.76
N ILE A 128 -0.20 -7.31 -25.53
CA ILE A 128 0.98 -6.67 -24.91
C ILE A 128 2.14 -7.68 -24.81
N GLY A 129 1.85 -8.93 -24.42
CA GLY A 129 2.85 -9.99 -24.36
C GLY A 129 3.49 -10.27 -25.73
N TYR A 130 2.70 -10.27 -26.81
CA TYR A 130 3.24 -10.38 -28.17
C TYR A 130 4.07 -9.15 -28.58
N CYS A 131 3.70 -7.94 -28.15
CA CYS A 131 4.54 -6.76 -28.36
C CYS A 131 5.92 -6.92 -27.70
N VAL A 132 5.97 -7.49 -26.49
CA VAL A 132 7.25 -7.79 -25.81
C VAL A 132 8.07 -8.78 -26.61
N ARG A 133 7.46 -9.86 -27.10
CA ARG A 133 8.15 -10.87 -27.92
C ARG A 133 8.64 -10.30 -29.25
N TYR A 134 7.80 -9.50 -29.92
CA TYR A 134 8.16 -8.82 -31.15
C TYR A 134 9.39 -7.91 -30.99
N ASN A 135 9.52 -7.26 -29.85
CA ASN A 135 10.60 -6.30 -29.56
C ASN A 135 11.83 -6.94 -28.89
N ASN A 136 11.76 -8.21 -28.48
CA ASN A 136 12.86 -8.87 -27.79
C ASN A 136 13.80 -9.56 -28.77
N THR A 137 15.03 -9.05 -28.89
CA THR A 137 16.06 -9.58 -29.81
C THR A 137 16.42 -11.04 -29.58
N SER A 138 16.12 -11.61 -28.43
CA SER A 138 16.38 -13.02 -28.10
C SER A 138 15.17 -13.92 -28.34
N ASP A 139 14.01 -13.38 -28.74
CA ASP A 139 12.80 -14.18 -28.99
C ASP A 139 12.72 -14.60 -30.48
N ALA A 140 12.19 -15.81 -30.72
CA ALA A 140 11.98 -16.32 -32.07
C ALA A 140 11.00 -15.47 -32.91
N LEU A 141 10.19 -14.63 -32.26
CA LEU A 141 9.25 -13.72 -32.93
C LEU A 141 9.80 -12.28 -33.04
N TYR A 142 11.10 -12.07 -32.77
CA TYR A 142 11.72 -10.77 -32.95
C TYR A 142 11.55 -10.24 -34.37
N GLN A 143 10.90 -9.07 -34.48
CA GLN A 143 10.61 -8.41 -35.77
C GLN A 143 9.97 -9.32 -36.83
N ASN A 144 9.22 -10.34 -36.39
CA ASN A 144 8.55 -11.26 -37.31
C ASN A 144 7.45 -10.54 -38.12
N PRO A 145 7.47 -10.54 -39.46
CA PRO A 145 6.50 -9.82 -40.29
C PRO A 145 5.05 -10.31 -40.11
N GLU A 146 4.86 -11.61 -39.93
CA GLU A 146 3.54 -12.19 -39.66
C GLU A 146 2.98 -11.73 -38.34
N LEU A 147 3.82 -11.67 -37.27
CA LEU A 147 3.41 -11.12 -36.00
C LEU A 147 3.09 -9.62 -36.08
N ALA A 148 3.86 -8.85 -36.89
CA ALA A 148 3.55 -7.43 -37.11
C ALA A 148 2.17 -7.27 -37.76
N TYR A 149 1.85 -8.08 -38.79
CA TYR A 149 0.53 -8.11 -39.41
C TYR A 149 -0.57 -8.51 -38.41
N ASN A 150 -0.34 -9.53 -37.59
CA ASN A 150 -1.30 -10.00 -36.61
C ASN A 150 -1.57 -8.94 -35.53
N LEU A 151 -0.56 -8.20 -35.10
CA LEU A 151 -0.70 -7.10 -34.14
C LEU A 151 -1.57 -5.96 -34.67
N ILE A 152 -1.31 -5.50 -35.93
CA ILE A 152 -2.15 -4.45 -36.54
C ILE A 152 -3.56 -4.97 -36.81
N ASN A 153 -3.72 -6.22 -37.23
CA ASN A 153 -5.03 -6.82 -37.45
C ASN A 153 -5.82 -6.93 -36.11
N GLY A 154 -5.18 -7.32 -35.03
CA GLY A 154 -5.78 -7.32 -33.69
C GLY A 154 -6.29 -5.94 -33.32
N LEU A 155 -5.52 -4.87 -33.58
CA LEU A 155 -5.93 -3.49 -33.33
C LEU A 155 -7.15 -3.10 -34.19
N ARG A 156 -7.16 -3.45 -35.49
CA ARG A 156 -8.31 -3.26 -36.42
C ARG A 156 -9.58 -3.93 -35.88
N ILE A 157 -9.45 -5.17 -35.43
CA ILE A 157 -10.57 -5.94 -34.87
C ILE A 157 -11.12 -5.22 -33.62
N ILE A 158 -10.28 -4.79 -32.67
CA ILE A 158 -10.72 -4.02 -31.51
C ILE A 158 -11.49 -2.77 -32.00
N CYS A 159 -10.89 -1.98 -32.87
CA CYS A 159 -11.49 -0.75 -33.39
C CYS A 159 -12.86 -1.01 -34.06
N SER A 160 -13.02 -2.12 -34.79
CA SER A 160 -14.29 -2.49 -35.44
C SER A 160 -15.43 -2.80 -34.43
N LYS A 161 -15.11 -3.06 -33.17
CA LYS A 161 -16.06 -3.39 -32.12
C LYS A 161 -16.35 -2.22 -31.19
N LEU A 162 -15.52 -1.17 -31.21
CA LEU A 162 -15.70 -0.02 -30.36
C LEU A 162 -16.78 0.91 -30.89
N PRO A 163 -17.81 1.30 -30.12
CA PRO A 163 -18.78 2.32 -30.49
C PRO A 163 -18.14 3.71 -30.61
N ASP A 164 -18.64 4.48 -31.55
CA ASP A 164 -18.39 5.90 -31.68
C ASP A 164 -19.75 6.63 -31.67
N PRO A 165 -20.04 7.43 -30.64
CA PRO A 165 -19.21 7.81 -29.48
C PRO A 165 -19.08 6.69 -28.44
N PRO A 166 -18.07 6.78 -27.55
CA PRO A 166 -17.92 5.85 -26.44
C PRO A 166 -19.14 5.85 -25.52
N PRO A 167 -19.59 4.71 -25.01
CA PRO A 167 -20.67 4.66 -24.03
C PRO A 167 -20.22 5.26 -22.69
N HIS A 168 -21.16 5.78 -21.94
CA HIS A 168 -20.88 6.41 -20.66
C HIS A 168 -20.96 5.38 -19.51
N GLN A 169 -19.86 5.19 -18.80
CA GLN A 169 -19.74 4.33 -17.61
C GLN A 169 -20.27 2.90 -17.77
N GLN A 170 -20.05 2.32 -18.93
CA GLN A 170 -20.36 0.90 -19.22
C GLN A 170 -19.37 0.33 -20.22
N ALA A 171 -19.31 -1.01 -20.32
CA ALA A 171 -18.50 -1.68 -21.35
C ALA A 171 -18.99 -1.30 -22.75
N PRO A 172 -18.09 -1.26 -23.75
CA PRO A 172 -18.47 -0.92 -25.14
C PRO A 172 -19.57 -1.79 -25.75
N TRP A 173 -19.74 -3.01 -25.29
CA TRP A 173 -20.68 -4.00 -25.85
C TRP A 173 -21.73 -4.52 -24.85
N GLY A 174 -21.99 -3.79 -23.77
CA GLY A 174 -23.06 -4.17 -22.88
C GLY A 174 -23.05 -3.42 -21.54
N PRO A 175 -24.11 -3.57 -20.74
CA PRO A 175 -24.30 -2.84 -19.50
C PRO A 175 -23.46 -3.41 -18.34
N VAL A 176 -22.19 -3.74 -18.57
CA VAL A 176 -21.27 -4.23 -17.54
C VAL A 176 -20.50 -3.04 -16.97
N ALA A 177 -20.52 -2.90 -15.65
CA ALA A 177 -19.87 -1.79 -14.94
C ALA A 177 -18.36 -1.95 -14.75
N ASP A 178 -17.74 -3.00 -15.29
CA ASP A 178 -16.29 -3.15 -15.22
C ASP A 178 -15.60 -2.14 -16.13
N TRP A 179 -14.83 -1.25 -15.50
CA TRP A 179 -14.14 -0.16 -16.15
C TRP A 179 -12.67 -0.47 -16.47
N TYR A 180 -12.05 -1.38 -15.70
CA TYR A 180 -10.59 -1.50 -15.64
C TYR A 180 -9.94 -1.81 -16.99
N HIS A 181 -10.44 -2.80 -17.70
CA HIS A 181 -9.85 -3.20 -18.97
C HIS A 181 -10.06 -2.17 -20.09
N PHE A 182 -11.13 -1.37 -20.01
CA PHE A 182 -11.42 -0.37 -21.03
C PHE A 182 -10.69 0.95 -20.80
N THR A 183 -10.44 1.31 -19.54
CA THR A 183 -9.82 2.59 -19.19
C THR A 183 -8.32 2.48 -18.96
N ILE A 184 -7.82 1.30 -18.63
CA ILE A 184 -6.40 1.06 -18.33
C ILE A 184 -5.75 0.18 -19.40
N THR A 185 -6.19 -1.08 -19.53
CA THR A 185 -5.46 -2.07 -20.31
C THR A 185 -5.58 -1.82 -21.81
N MET A 186 -6.76 -1.45 -22.30
CA MET A 186 -6.97 -1.17 -23.72
C MET A 186 -6.12 0.02 -24.22
N PRO A 187 -6.07 1.18 -23.57
CA PRO A 187 -5.15 2.25 -23.94
C PRO A 187 -3.69 1.81 -23.97
N GLU A 188 -3.26 0.95 -23.05
CA GLU A 188 -1.91 0.38 -23.04
C GLU A 188 -1.68 -0.48 -24.31
N VAL A 189 -2.67 -1.26 -24.79
CA VAL A 189 -2.57 -2.05 -26.02
C VAL A 189 -2.35 -1.16 -27.22
N PHE A 190 -3.15 -0.10 -27.38
CA PHE A 190 -3.01 0.84 -28.49
C PHE A 190 -1.60 1.45 -28.53
N MET A 191 -1.11 1.92 -27.40
CA MET A 191 0.24 2.48 -27.29
C MET A 191 1.32 1.44 -27.62
N ASN A 192 1.25 0.24 -27.01
CA ASN A 192 2.28 -0.79 -27.20
C ASN A 192 2.37 -1.24 -28.66
N ILE A 193 1.25 -1.55 -29.29
CA ILE A 193 1.22 -2.00 -30.69
C ILE A 193 1.79 -0.91 -31.60
N THR A 194 1.34 0.33 -31.44
CA THR A 194 1.82 1.43 -32.28
C THR A 194 3.33 1.60 -32.17
N ILE A 195 3.85 1.62 -30.95
CA ILE A 195 5.29 1.86 -30.72
C ILE A 195 6.15 0.73 -31.28
N VAL A 196 5.77 -0.54 -31.07
CA VAL A 196 6.61 -1.65 -31.57
C VAL A 196 6.59 -1.76 -33.08
N LEU A 197 5.56 -1.25 -33.74
CA LEU A 197 5.43 -1.22 -35.19
C LEU A 197 6.09 0.01 -35.87
N ASN A 198 6.74 0.92 -35.10
CA ASN A 198 7.18 2.23 -35.61
C ASN A 198 8.21 2.18 -36.77
N GLU A 199 8.82 1.04 -37.06
CA GLU A 199 9.76 0.86 -38.17
C GLU A 199 9.19 -0.08 -39.25
N THR A 200 7.87 -0.30 -39.22
CA THR A 200 7.19 -1.16 -40.18
C THR A 200 6.25 -0.36 -41.09
N GLN A 201 5.81 -0.98 -42.18
CA GLN A 201 4.77 -0.41 -43.06
C GLN A 201 3.39 -0.22 -42.35
N HIS A 202 3.20 -0.78 -41.15
CA HIS A 202 1.95 -0.73 -40.40
C HIS A 202 1.88 0.45 -39.43
N TYR A 203 2.97 1.21 -39.27
CA TYR A 203 3.07 2.28 -38.25
C TYR A 203 2.03 3.39 -38.46
N ASP A 204 1.95 3.93 -39.68
CA ASP A 204 1.07 5.08 -39.95
C ASP A 204 -0.41 4.74 -39.67
N GLU A 205 -0.82 3.54 -39.97
CA GLU A 205 -2.15 3.05 -39.67
C GLU A 205 -2.34 2.87 -38.17
N ALA A 206 -1.41 2.21 -37.49
CA ALA A 206 -1.47 2.02 -36.02
C ALA A 206 -1.50 3.37 -35.28
N ALA A 207 -0.67 4.32 -35.70
CA ALA A 207 -0.64 5.67 -35.13
C ALA A 207 -1.95 6.43 -35.38
N SER A 208 -2.54 6.30 -36.57
CA SER A 208 -3.83 6.91 -36.87
C SER A 208 -4.97 6.34 -36.06
N LEU A 209 -5.07 5.02 -35.93
CA LEU A 209 -6.06 4.36 -35.09
C LEU A 209 -5.88 4.74 -33.61
N THR A 210 -4.65 4.73 -33.10
CA THR A 210 -4.35 5.10 -31.72
C THR A 210 -4.71 6.54 -31.43
N ARG A 211 -4.32 7.47 -32.29
CA ARG A 211 -4.67 8.89 -32.17
C ARG A 211 -6.18 9.10 -32.14
N TYR A 212 -6.93 8.43 -33.01
CA TYR A 212 -8.38 8.57 -33.09
C TYR A 212 -9.08 7.98 -31.86
N TRP A 213 -8.87 6.69 -31.61
CA TRP A 213 -9.62 5.98 -30.59
C TRP A 213 -9.25 6.38 -29.15
N LEU A 214 -7.98 6.62 -28.86
CA LEU A 214 -7.61 7.17 -27.55
C LEU A 214 -8.09 8.62 -27.38
N GLY A 215 -8.27 9.36 -28.47
CA GLY A 215 -8.91 10.67 -28.40
C GLY A 215 -10.36 10.63 -27.94
N LEU A 216 -11.08 9.59 -28.27
CA LEU A 216 -12.47 9.39 -27.86
C LEU A 216 -12.58 8.71 -26.48
N TYR A 217 -11.84 7.62 -26.30
CA TYR A 217 -11.97 6.75 -25.12
C TYR A 217 -11.18 7.23 -23.90
N LEU A 218 -10.14 8.01 -24.09
CA LEU A 218 -9.29 8.59 -23.07
C LEU A 218 -9.10 10.10 -23.30
N PRO A 219 -10.16 10.90 -23.16
CA PRO A 219 -10.13 12.34 -23.50
C PRO A 219 -9.24 13.17 -22.57
N THR A 220 -8.98 12.72 -21.34
CA THR A 220 -8.00 13.33 -20.42
C THR A 220 -7.19 12.26 -19.71
N ALA A 221 -6.08 12.64 -19.11
CA ALA A 221 -5.21 11.72 -18.38
C ALA A 221 -5.90 11.02 -17.17
N VAL A 222 -7.00 11.57 -16.68
CA VAL A 222 -7.72 11.11 -15.49
C VAL A 222 -9.18 10.70 -15.77
N ASN A 223 -9.65 10.87 -17.01
CA ASN A 223 -11.03 10.55 -17.37
C ASN A 223 -11.08 9.66 -18.63
N SER A 224 -11.84 8.59 -18.56
CA SER A 224 -12.09 7.67 -19.66
C SER A 224 -13.53 7.21 -19.61
N MET A 225 -14.27 7.33 -20.72
CA MET A 225 -15.65 6.87 -20.85
C MET A 225 -16.57 7.35 -19.72
N GLY A 226 -16.36 8.58 -19.21
CA GLY A 226 -17.10 9.14 -18.07
C GLY A 226 -16.64 8.66 -16.68
N TRP A 227 -15.70 7.75 -16.58
CA TRP A 227 -15.07 7.39 -15.33
C TRP A 227 -13.88 8.31 -15.03
N HIS A 228 -13.97 9.09 -13.98
CA HIS A 228 -12.83 9.80 -13.40
C HIS A 228 -12.05 8.83 -12.50
N ARG A 229 -10.71 8.81 -12.64
CA ARG A 229 -9.80 7.99 -11.84
C ARG A 229 -8.72 8.84 -11.20
N THR A 230 -8.26 8.41 -10.04
CA THR A 230 -7.27 9.12 -9.24
C THR A 230 -6.12 8.19 -8.86
N ALA A 231 -5.07 8.76 -8.30
CA ALA A 231 -3.93 8.07 -7.70
C ALA A 231 -3.32 6.99 -8.62
N GLY A 232 -3.12 5.75 -8.15
CA GLY A 232 -2.47 4.70 -8.91
C GLY A 232 -3.13 4.37 -10.26
N ASN A 233 -4.45 4.47 -10.36
CA ASN A 233 -5.15 4.21 -11.61
C ASN A 233 -4.92 5.33 -12.64
N SER A 234 -4.99 6.60 -12.23
CA SER A 234 -4.69 7.72 -13.12
C SER A 234 -3.23 7.75 -13.56
N MET A 235 -2.29 7.34 -12.71
CA MET A 235 -0.89 7.17 -13.10
C MET A 235 -0.74 6.21 -14.28
N ARG A 236 -1.50 5.12 -14.31
CA ARG A 236 -1.48 4.17 -15.44
C ARG A 236 -2.14 4.74 -16.69
N MET A 237 -3.27 5.44 -16.54
CA MET A 237 -3.98 6.07 -17.66
C MET A 237 -3.17 7.18 -18.32
N GLY A 238 -2.46 7.98 -17.55
CA GLY A 238 -1.70 9.13 -18.03
C GLY A 238 -0.55 8.78 -18.98
N VAL A 239 -0.02 7.55 -18.92
CA VAL A 239 1.06 7.10 -19.83
C VAL A 239 0.57 6.99 -21.27
N PRO A 240 -0.45 6.17 -21.62
CA PRO A 240 -0.97 6.10 -22.98
C PRO A 240 -1.67 7.40 -23.40
N TYR A 241 -2.24 8.17 -22.48
CA TYR A 241 -2.76 9.50 -22.76
C TYR A 241 -1.67 10.44 -23.28
N THR A 242 -0.55 10.54 -22.57
CA THR A 242 0.59 11.38 -22.97
C THR A 242 1.09 10.98 -24.36
N TYR A 243 1.22 9.68 -24.62
CA TYR A 243 1.59 9.19 -25.94
C TYR A 243 0.59 9.59 -27.04
N SER A 244 -0.71 9.45 -26.77
CA SER A 244 -1.77 9.88 -27.70
C SER A 244 -1.69 11.39 -28.01
N GLN A 245 -1.38 12.23 -27.03
CA GLN A 245 -1.21 13.66 -27.25
C GLN A 245 0.06 13.96 -28.08
N MET A 246 1.16 13.23 -27.87
CA MET A 246 2.35 13.35 -28.71
C MET A 246 2.06 12.99 -30.15
N LEU A 247 1.26 11.93 -30.43
CA LEU A 247 0.79 11.57 -31.78
C LEU A 247 -0.10 12.67 -32.42
N ARG A 248 -0.73 13.52 -31.62
CA ARG A 248 -1.50 14.70 -32.06
C ARG A 248 -0.64 15.92 -32.30
N GLY A 249 0.66 15.84 -32.00
CA GLY A 249 1.62 16.92 -32.21
C GLY A 249 1.82 17.86 -31.02
N TYR A 250 1.30 17.52 -29.82
CA TYR A 250 1.59 18.28 -28.62
C TYR A 250 3.00 17.93 -28.08
N SER A 251 3.72 18.94 -27.61
CA SER A 251 5.00 18.75 -26.92
C SER A 251 4.79 18.27 -25.48
N LEU A 252 5.79 17.60 -24.92
CA LEU A 252 5.77 17.23 -23.50
C LEU A 252 5.60 18.45 -22.56
N ALA A 253 6.14 19.59 -22.95
CA ALA A 253 5.97 20.84 -22.20
C ALA A 253 4.51 21.32 -22.18
N GLN A 254 3.77 21.18 -23.28
CA GLN A 254 2.34 21.50 -23.33
C GLN A 254 1.50 20.50 -22.55
N ILE A 255 1.76 19.20 -22.74
CA ILE A 255 1.06 18.11 -22.05
C ILE A 255 1.24 18.24 -20.53
N ARG A 256 2.43 18.63 -20.06
CA ARG A 256 2.70 18.86 -18.64
C ARG A 256 1.77 19.91 -18.01
N GLN A 257 1.28 20.88 -18.77
CA GLN A 257 0.39 21.95 -18.25
C GLN A 257 -1.09 21.52 -18.16
N GLU A 258 -1.46 20.40 -18.72
CA GLU A 258 -2.84 19.92 -18.69
C GLU A 258 -3.26 19.54 -17.26
N GLN A 259 -4.48 19.92 -16.87
CA GLN A 259 -5.00 19.72 -15.52
C GLN A 259 -4.91 18.25 -15.07
N GLY A 260 -5.29 17.30 -15.92
CA GLY A 260 -5.24 15.87 -15.58
C GLY A 260 -3.82 15.36 -15.37
N ILE A 261 -2.85 15.86 -16.13
CA ILE A 261 -1.43 15.54 -15.94
C ILE A 261 -0.91 16.17 -14.63
N GLN A 262 -1.27 17.41 -14.32
CA GLN A 262 -0.90 18.05 -13.06
C GLN A 262 -1.46 17.29 -11.85
N GLU A 263 -2.68 16.78 -11.93
CA GLU A 263 -3.27 15.93 -10.88
C GLU A 263 -2.43 14.67 -10.65
N ILE A 264 -1.99 14.00 -11.71
CA ILE A 264 -1.12 12.84 -11.63
C ILE A 264 0.25 13.21 -11.05
N LEU A 265 0.88 14.26 -11.57
CA LEU A 265 2.21 14.69 -11.11
C LEU A 265 2.20 15.08 -9.63
N ASN A 266 1.14 15.71 -9.16
CA ASN A 266 0.97 16.00 -7.73
C ASN A 266 0.93 14.73 -6.88
N THR A 267 0.35 13.64 -7.40
CA THR A 267 0.36 12.34 -6.73
C THR A 267 1.77 11.72 -6.70
N ILE A 268 2.47 11.75 -7.84
CA ILE A 268 3.81 11.15 -7.98
C ILE A 268 4.88 11.97 -7.26
N ALA A 269 4.77 13.29 -7.29
CA ALA A 269 5.66 14.19 -6.54
C ALA A 269 5.51 14.01 -5.02
N PHE A 270 4.44 13.31 -4.60
CA PHE A 270 4.11 13.10 -3.19
C PHE A 270 4.18 14.39 -2.37
N PRO A 271 3.51 15.48 -2.76
CA PRO A 271 3.28 16.54 -1.81
C PRO A 271 2.51 15.89 -0.64
N TYR A 272 3.02 16.04 0.56
CA TYR A 272 2.33 15.50 1.71
C TYR A 272 0.94 16.11 1.81
N VAL A 273 -0.07 15.24 1.86
CA VAL A 273 -1.47 15.64 2.00
C VAL A 273 -1.97 15.39 3.42
N THR A 274 -2.97 16.14 3.83
CA THR A 274 -3.61 16.01 5.14
C THR A 274 -4.95 15.31 5.07
N GLN A 275 -5.50 15.17 3.86
CA GLN A 275 -6.77 14.47 3.61
C GLN A 275 -6.84 13.99 2.15
N GLY A 276 -7.70 13.02 1.87
CA GLY A 276 -7.90 12.48 0.53
C GLY A 276 -6.76 11.56 0.07
N ASN A 277 -6.66 11.36 -1.24
CA ASN A 277 -5.68 10.47 -1.84
C ASN A 277 -4.28 11.08 -1.87
N GLY A 278 -3.28 10.24 -1.71
CA GLY A 278 -1.88 10.62 -1.78
C GLY A 278 -1.06 10.13 -0.60
N LEU A 279 0.18 10.60 -0.52
CA LEU A 279 1.07 10.31 0.60
C LEU A 279 0.76 11.29 1.73
N HIS A 280 0.27 10.79 2.85
CA HIS A 280 -0.02 11.60 4.02
C HIS A 280 1.24 12.02 4.77
N VAL A 281 1.13 13.07 5.59
CA VAL A 281 2.25 13.63 6.37
C VAL A 281 2.90 12.61 7.32
N ASP A 282 2.20 11.55 7.68
CA ASP A 282 2.70 10.41 8.45
C ASP A 282 3.34 9.30 7.58
N SER A 283 3.56 9.61 6.30
CA SER A 283 4.22 8.73 5.33
C SER A 283 3.47 7.42 5.04
N ILE A 284 2.16 7.42 5.13
CA ILE A 284 1.29 6.33 4.66
C ILE A 284 0.52 6.78 3.41
N TYR A 285 0.51 5.93 2.39
CA TYR A 285 -0.24 6.19 1.17
C TYR A 285 -1.71 5.81 1.35
N ILE A 286 -2.59 6.77 1.08
CA ILE A 286 -4.05 6.62 1.13
C ILE A 286 -4.60 6.69 -0.28
N ASP A 287 -5.57 5.83 -0.60
CA ASP A 287 -6.33 5.85 -1.86
C ASP A 287 -7.82 5.65 -1.55
N HIS A 288 -8.67 5.78 -2.57
CA HIS A 288 -10.13 5.68 -2.38
C HIS A 288 -10.64 6.60 -1.26
N ILE A 289 -10.03 7.79 -1.13
CA ILE A 289 -10.32 8.87 -0.18
C ILE A 289 -9.79 8.58 1.23
N ASP A 290 -9.89 7.37 1.74
CA ASP A 290 -9.66 7.07 3.16
C ASP A 290 -9.23 5.62 3.44
N VAL A 291 -8.77 4.89 2.43
CA VAL A 291 -8.26 3.53 2.58
C VAL A 291 -6.73 3.53 2.55
N ARG A 292 -6.10 2.85 3.50
CA ARG A 292 -4.67 2.55 3.44
C ARG A 292 -4.43 1.62 2.27
N ALA A 293 -3.91 2.13 1.17
CA ALA A 293 -3.91 1.42 -0.10
C ALA A 293 -2.56 1.46 -0.80
N TYR A 294 -1.50 1.17 -0.06
CA TYR A 294 -0.13 1.21 -0.55
C TYR A 294 0.09 0.29 -1.77
N GLY A 295 -0.69 -0.79 -1.87
CA GLY A 295 -0.67 -1.70 -3.01
C GLY A 295 -0.96 -1.00 -4.34
N TYR A 296 -1.82 0.01 -4.37
CA TYR A 296 -2.09 0.79 -5.58
C TYR A 296 -0.87 1.60 -6.03
N LEU A 297 -0.14 2.20 -5.10
CA LEU A 297 1.10 2.89 -5.42
C LEU A 297 2.12 1.92 -6.02
N ILE A 298 2.33 0.77 -5.37
CA ILE A 298 3.30 -0.23 -5.84
C ILE A 298 2.87 -0.85 -7.17
N ASN A 299 1.59 -1.11 -7.36
CA ASN A 299 1.08 -1.61 -8.64
C ASN A 299 1.33 -0.63 -9.81
N SER A 300 1.42 0.66 -9.50
CA SER A 300 1.69 1.71 -10.49
C SER A 300 3.17 2.09 -10.58
N TYR A 301 4.03 1.50 -9.77
CA TYR A 301 5.45 1.85 -9.66
C TYR A 301 6.18 1.82 -11.01
N PHE A 302 5.87 0.84 -11.88
CA PHE A 302 6.46 0.76 -13.20
C PHE A 302 6.23 2.01 -14.06
N THR A 303 5.20 2.81 -13.74
CA THR A 303 4.91 4.05 -14.47
C THR A 303 5.88 5.18 -14.11
N PHE A 304 6.60 5.10 -13.00
CA PHE A 304 7.51 6.17 -12.54
C PHE A 304 8.61 6.44 -13.56
N ALA A 305 9.13 5.40 -14.20
CA ALA A 305 10.14 5.56 -15.25
C ALA A 305 9.60 6.36 -16.45
N TYR A 306 8.32 6.18 -16.81
CA TYR A 306 7.69 6.96 -17.88
C TYR A 306 7.57 8.43 -17.52
N TYR A 307 7.08 8.75 -16.32
CA TYR A 307 6.93 10.14 -15.89
C TYR A 307 8.27 10.83 -15.69
N THR A 308 9.28 10.12 -15.21
CA THR A 308 10.65 10.62 -15.16
C THR A 308 11.17 10.93 -16.57
N TYR A 309 10.90 10.07 -17.54
CA TYR A 309 11.27 10.31 -18.94
C TYR A 309 10.53 11.53 -19.51
N TYR A 310 9.21 11.61 -19.32
CA TYR A 310 8.39 12.68 -19.88
C TYR A 310 8.70 14.06 -19.27
N PHE A 311 8.87 14.13 -17.97
CA PHE A 311 8.78 15.40 -17.23
C PHE A 311 9.97 15.69 -16.33
N GLY A 312 10.97 14.82 -16.29
CA GLY A 312 12.20 15.01 -15.50
C GLY A 312 12.19 14.27 -14.17
N ASN A 313 13.37 14.22 -13.55
CA ASN A 313 13.57 13.46 -12.30
C ASN A 313 12.86 14.09 -11.08
N GLU A 314 12.58 15.37 -11.15
CA GLU A 314 11.96 16.13 -10.06
C GLU A 314 10.49 15.78 -9.80
N VAL A 315 9.84 15.07 -10.73
CA VAL A 315 8.44 14.65 -10.56
C VAL A 315 8.26 13.49 -9.57
N ILE A 316 9.35 12.81 -9.21
CA ILE A 316 9.32 11.71 -8.23
C ILE A 316 9.93 12.18 -6.92
N ASN A 317 9.14 12.21 -5.85
CA ASN A 317 9.64 12.47 -4.50
C ASN A 317 10.29 11.20 -3.92
N THR A 318 11.56 10.97 -4.24
CA THR A 318 12.30 9.79 -3.78
C THR A 318 12.43 9.72 -2.26
N VAL A 319 12.55 10.85 -1.58
CA VAL A 319 12.64 10.92 -0.11
C VAL A 319 11.32 10.49 0.53
N GLY A 320 10.20 11.03 0.06
CA GLY A 320 8.88 10.65 0.56
C GLY A 320 8.55 9.18 0.29
N LEU A 321 8.88 8.70 -0.92
CA LEU A 321 8.69 7.30 -1.28
C LEU A 321 9.53 6.35 -0.41
N THR A 322 10.81 6.64 -0.23
CA THR A 322 11.70 5.86 0.64
C THR A 322 11.13 5.77 2.06
N ARG A 323 10.74 6.90 2.65
CA ARG A 323 10.16 6.94 4.00
C ARG A 323 8.84 6.14 4.08
N ALA A 324 7.99 6.25 3.06
CA ALA A 324 6.74 5.49 3.01
C ALA A 324 6.98 3.97 2.96
N ILE A 325 7.99 3.53 2.22
CA ILE A 325 8.37 2.12 2.14
C ILE A 325 8.99 1.64 3.46
N GLU A 326 9.89 2.41 4.04
CA GLU A 326 10.52 2.10 5.34
C GLU A 326 9.49 1.91 6.45
N ASN A 327 8.46 2.75 6.47
CA ASN A 327 7.43 2.72 7.51
C ASN A 327 6.58 1.44 7.50
N VAL A 328 6.46 0.75 6.37
CA VAL A 328 5.50 -0.36 6.22
C VAL A 328 6.13 -1.70 5.88
N GLY A 329 7.44 -1.77 5.64
CA GLY A 329 8.09 -2.97 5.15
C GLY A 329 9.38 -3.34 5.85
N SER A 330 9.99 -4.43 5.39
CA SER A 330 11.29 -4.94 5.83
C SER A 330 12.15 -5.40 4.66
N PRO A 331 13.48 -5.53 4.83
CA PRO A 331 14.39 -5.96 3.75
C PRO A 331 14.06 -7.35 3.20
N GLU A 332 13.34 -8.15 3.95
CA GLU A 332 12.92 -9.50 3.57
C GLU A 332 11.61 -9.51 2.77
N GLY A 333 11.10 -8.32 2.43
CA GLY A 333 9.87 -8.16 1.67
C GLY A 333 8.59 -8.37 2.49
N VAL A 334 8.69 -8.42 3.82
CA VAL A 334 7.50 -8.44 4.69
C VAL A 334 6.95 -7.04 4.81
N VAL A 335 5.66 -6.89 4.59
CA VAL A 335 4.93 -5.62 4.62
C VAL A 335 3.77 -5.71 5.59
N VAL A 336 3.39 -4.57 6.17
CA VAL A 336 2.20 -4.47 7.02
C VAL A 336 0.96 -4.86 6.22
N PRO A 337 0.25 -5.95 6.55
CA PRO A 337 -0.88 -6.41 5.75
C PRO A 337 -2.00 -5.36 5.63
N GLY A 338 -2.31 -4.68 6.71
CA GLY A 338 -3.41 -3.71 6.76
C GLY A 338 -3.19 -2.41 5.97
N VAL A 339 -2.00 -2.18 5.39
CA VAL A 339 -1.71 -1.01 4.55
C VAL A 339 -1.56 -1.37 3.07
N MET A 340 -1.51 -2.66 2.74
CA MET A 340 -1.34 -3.09 1.34
C MET A 340 -2.63 -3.08 0.53
N SER A 341 -3.77 -2.86 1.18
CA SER A 341 -5.07 -3.06 0.56
C SER A 341 -5.27 -4.54 0.21
N ARG A 342 -6.12 -4.86 -0.75
CA ARG A 342 -6.29 -6.23 -1.22
C ARG A 342 -5.00 -6.82 -1.77
N ASN A 343 -4.71 -8.06 -1.46
CA ASN A 343 -3.61 -8.83 -2.03
C ASN A 343 -2.20 -8.39 -1.58
N GLY A 344 -2.03 -8.16 -0.27
CA GLY A 344 -0.78 -7.66 0.33
C GLY A 344 0.47 -8.50 0.06
N THR A 345 0.32 -9.81 -0.24
CA THR A 345 1.47 -10.68 -0.54
C THR A 345 2.07 -10.46 -1.92
N LEU A 346 1.24 -10.01 -2.88
CA LEU A 346 1.67 -9.84 -4.27
C LEU A 346 2.78 -8.79 -4.41
N TYR A 347 2.73 -7.75 -3.60
CA TYR A 347 3.61 -6.58 -3.71
C TYR A 347 4.81 -6.62 -2.77
N SER A 348 4.87 -7.54 -1.83
CA SER A 348 5.94 -7.60 -0.84
C SER A 348 7.33 -7.75 -1.47
N ASN A 349 7.45 -8.59 -2.48
CA ASN A 349 8.71 -8.81 -3.19
C ASN A 349 9.17 -7.59 -4.00
N VAL A 350 8.22 -6.78 -4.48
CA VAL A 350 8.52 -5.57 -5.22
C VAL A 350 9.11 -4.52 -4.28
N ILE A 351 8.47 -4.31 -3.12
CA ILE A 351 8.89 -3.31 -2.13
C ILE A 351 10.28 -3.64 -1.58
N GLY A 352 10.56 -4.90 -1.25
CA GLY A 352 11.82 -5.33 -0.63
C GLY A 352 13.08 -5.04 -1.44
N ASN A 353 12.95 -4.73 -2.73
CA ASN A 353 14.08 -4.49 -3.62
C ASN A 353 14.54 -3.03 -3.72
N PHE A 354 13.84 -2.06 -3.11
CA PHE A 354 14.06 -0.64 -3.43
C PHE A 354 14.97 0.10 -2.48
N ILE A 355 15.02 -0.29 -1.22
CA ILE A 355 15.66 0.50 -0.18
C ILE A 355 16.43 -0.35 0.82
N THR A 356 17.31 0.32 1.55
CA THR A 356 17.94 -0.22 2.75
C THR A 356 17.11 0.21 3.95
N TYR A 357 16.46 -0.74 4.60
CA TYR A 357 15.61 -0.47 5.74
C TYR A 357 16.44 -0.20 6.99
N PRO A 358 16.32 0.96 7.64
CA PRO A 358 16.98 1.24 8.90
C PRO A 358 16.33 0.44 10.03
N LEU A 359 17.14 0.00 11.01
CA LEU A 359 16.61 -0.57 12.24
C LEU A 359 15.96 0.57 13.04
N ALA A 360 14.65 0.55 13.14
CA ALA A 360 13.90 1.64 13.74
C ALA A 360 12.50 1.21 14.19
N VAL A 361 11.88 2.08 14.98
CA VAL A 361 10.45 2.07 15.26
C VAL A 361 9.81 3.21 14.47
N HIS A 362 8.81 2.89 13.67
CA HIS A 362 8.05 3.88 12.91
C HIS A 362 6.62 3.97 13.44
N SER A 363 6.12 5.18 13.60
CA SER A 363 4.73 5.46 13.95
C SER A 363 4.10 6.36 12.89
N ALA A 364 2.90 6.03 12.49
CA ALA A 364 2.08 6.81 11.59
C ALA A 364 0.80 7.21 12.34
N ASP A 365 0.78 8.45 12.84
CA ASP A 365 -0.22 8.88 13.83
C ASP A 365 -1.59 9.18 13.22
N TYR A 366 -1.64 9.66 12.00
CA TYR A 366 -2.90 9.81 11.26
C TYR A 366 -3.47 8.45 10.86
N SER A 367 -2.63 7.60 10.29
CA SER A 367 -3.02 6.28 9.76
C SER A 367 -3.04 5.19 10.81
N LYS A 368 -2.56 5.46 12.03
CA LYS A 368 -2.55 4.54 13.18
C LYS A 368 -1.79 3.24 12.90
N VAL A 369 -0.59 3.37 12.35
CA VAL A 369 0.32 2.26 12.07
C VAL A 369 1.55 2.38 12.96
N LEU A 370 1.91 1.28 13.62
CA LEU A 370 3.16 1.14 14.38
C LEU A 370 3.94 -0.05 13.83
N THR A 371 5.20 0.16 13.46
CA THR A 371 6.10 -0.90 13.03
C THR A 371 7.42 -0.84 13.77
N LYS A 372 8.05 -1.99 13.95
CA LYS A 372 9.40 -2.11 14.47
C LYS A 372 10.21 -3.09 13.63
N LEU A 373 11.32 -2.61 13.09
CA LEU A 373 12.35 -3.43 12.51
C LEU A 373 13.56 -3.47 13.45
N SER A 374 13.88 -4.65 13.96
CA SER A 374 15.06 -4.90 14.79
C SER A 374 16.06 -5.80 14.05
N LYS A 375 17.19 -6.10 14.68
CA LYS A 375 18.15 -7.08 14.14
C LYS A 375 17.56 -8.49 14.06
N THR A 376 16.58 -8.80 14.89
CA THR A 376 16.08 -10.16 15.10
C THR A 376 14.66 -10.37 14.59
N TYR A 377 13.82 -9.34 14.52
CA TYR A 377 12.43 -9.47 14.09
C TYR A 377 11.88 -8.22 13.42
N TYR A 378 10.75 -8.39 12.76
CA TYR A 378 9.88 -7.34 12.27
C TYR A 378 8.49 -7.50 12.90
N GLY A 379 8.00 -6.43 13.51
CA GLY A 379 6.67 -6.38 14.12
C GLY A 379 5.84 -5.24 13.55
N SER A 380 4.53 -5.43 13.45
CA SER A 380 3.60 -4.41 12.99
C SER A 380 2.24 -4.51 13.66
N VAL A 381 1.63 -3.37 13.90
CA VAL A 381 0.26 -3.24 14.38
C VAL A 381 -0.41 -2.12 13.61
N VAL A 382 -1.61 -2.36 13.13
CA VAL A 382 -2.49 -1.32 12.60
C VAL A 382 -3.63 -1.09 13.59
N GLY A 383 -3.72 0.12 14.11
CA GLY A 383 -4.80 0.55 14.98
C GLY A 383 -6.04 0.96 14.20
N VAL A 384 -7.13 1.14 14.90
CA VAL A 384 -8.40 1.58 14.31
C VAL A 384 -8.62 3.08 14.54
N THR A 385 -9.31 3.71 13.61
CA THR A 385 -9.70 5.12 13.69
C THR A 385 -11.00 5.34 12.92
N ASN A 386 -11.79 6.31 13.33
CA ASN A 386 -13.01 6.67 12.62
C ASN A 386 -12.73 7.43 11.30
N ARG A 387 -11.51 7.93 11.11
CA ARG A 387 -11.12 8.71 9.91
C ARG A 387 -10.90 7.83 8.69
N LEU A 388 -10.36 6.64 8.88
CA LEU A 388 -10.02 5.73 7.81
C LEU A 388 -10.97 4.55 7.77
N ALA A 389 -11.29 4.10 6.58
CA ALA A 389 -11.99 2.85 6.38
C ALA A 389 -11.16 1.68 6.93
N TYR A 390 -11.85 0.59 7.21
CA TYR A 390 -11.24 -0.58 7.77
C TYR A 390 -10.12 -1.11 6.89
N TYR A 391 -10.46 -1.41 5.63
CA TYR A 391 -9.53 -2.02 4.71
C TYR A 391 -10.26 -2.33 3.39
N GLU A 392 -9.57 -2.31 2.26
CA GLU A 392 -10.13 -2.77 1.00
C GLU A 392 -9.91 -4.28 0.83
N SER A 393 -10.98 -5.04 0.66
CA SER A 393 -10.91 -6.45 0.31
C SER A 393 -11.82 -6.79 -0.86
N ASP A 394 -11.51 -7.88 -1.49
CA ASP A 394 -12.18 -8.37 -2.69
C ASP A 394 -12.29 -9.91 -2.59
N PRO A 395 -13.47 -10.49 -2.77
CA PRO A 395 -13.67 -11.93 -2.62
C PRO A 395 -12.81 -12.81 -3.51
N THR A 396 -12.36 -12.29 -4.66
CA THR A 396 -11.54 -13.01 -5.64
C THR A 396 -10.07 -12.83 -5.45
N ASN A 397 -9.63 -11.65 -5.04
CA ASN A 397 -8.21 -11.28 -4.99
C ASN A 397 -7.67 -11.25 -3.57
N ASN A 398 -8.53 -11.28 -2.57
CA ASN A 398 -8.13 -11.21 -1.20
C ASN A 398 -9.06 -12.01 -0.32
N ILE A 399 -8.50 -12.51 0.74
CA ILE A 399 -9.26 -13.20 1.75
C ILE A 399 -9.91 -12.14 2.61
N GLN A 400 -11.20 -12.27 2.82
CA GLN A 400 -11.96 -11.43 3.72
C GLN A 400 -11.60 -11.77 5.16
N ALA A 401 -10.34 -11.50 5.53
CA ALA A 401 -9.89 -11.71 6.87
C ALA A 401 -10.42 -10.61 7.76
N PRO A 402 -11.04 -10.95 8.86
CA PRO A 402 -11.42 -9.97 9.85
C PRO A 402 -10.19 -9.40 10.51
N LEU A 403 -10.28 -8.17 10.98
CA LEU A 403 -9.33 -7.61 11.93
C LEU A 403 -7.90 -7.38 11.43
N TRP A 404 -7.71 -7.23 10.13
CA TRP A 404 -6.41 -6.90 9.56
C TRP A 404 -5.83 -5.60 10.14
N THR A 405 -6.68 -4.67 10.51
CA THR A 405 -6.30 -3.43 11.17
C THR A 405 -5.72 -3.65 12.56
N MET A 406 -5.96 -4.83 13.15
CA MET A 406 -5.44 -5.22 14.46
C MET A 406 -4.43 -6.37 14.39
N ALA A 407 -4.18 -6.90 13.18
CA ALA A 407 -3.21 -7.96 13.01
C ALA A 407 -1.82 -7.49 13.43
N ARG A 408 -1.13 -8.37 14.10
CA ARG A 408 0.23 -8.16 14.59
C ARG A 408 1.12 -9.20 13.97
N ARG A 409 2.27 -8.76 13.52
CA ARG A 409 3.22 -9.66 12.92
C ARG A 409 4.56 -9.53 13.63
N ILE A 410 4.99 -10.61 14.23
CA ILE A 410 6.37 -10.83 14.62
C ILE A 410 6.97 -11.83 13.65
N TRP A 411 8.17 -11.52 13.17
CA TRP A 411 8.90 -12.35 12.25
C TRP A 411 10.35 -12.44 12.71
N ASN A 412 10.85 -13.67 12.87
CA ASN A 412 12.24 -13.92 13.21
C ASN A 412 13.10 -13.79 11.94
N ARG A 413 13.97 -12.79 11.89
CA ARG A 413 14.84 -12.51 10.73
C ARG A 413 15.91 -13.59 10.46
N ARG A 414 16.16 -14.50 11.38
CA ARG A 414 17.03 -15.66 11.17
C ARG A 414 16.30 -16.85 10.54
N GLY A 415 14.98 -16.83 10.57
CA GLY A 415 14.13 -17.84 9.99
C GLY A 415 13.61 -17.44 8.61
N ARG A 416 12.91 -18.36 7.95
CA ARG A 416 12.17 -18.01 6.73
C ARG A 416 10.97 -17.16 7.05
N ILE A 417 10.74 -16.19 6.20
CA ILE A 417 9.54 -15.36 6.21
C ILE A 417 8.33 -16.28 6.11
N ILE A 418 7.43 -16.15 7.05
CA ILE A 418 6.08 -16.62 6.87
C ILE A 418 5.40 -15.55 6.04
N ASN A 419 5.36 -15.75 4.73
CA ASN A 419 4.54 -14.93 3.90
C ASN A 419 3.10 -15.09 4.36
N TYR A 420 2.42 -13.98 4.43
CA TYR A 420 1.00 -13.90 4.50
C TYR A 420 0.37 -14.73 3.38
N ASN A 421 -0.36 -15.77 3.72
CA ASN A 421 -0.93 -16.69 2.75
C ASN A 421 -2.40 -17.04 3.06
N ALA A 422 -3.05 -17.69 2.12
CA ALA A 422 -4.46 -18.05 2.22
C ALA A 422 -4.80 -18.91 3.45
N ASN A 423 -3.88 -19.76 3.90
CA ASN A 423 -4.15 -20.68 5.01
C ASN A 423 -4.12 -19.97 6.37
N THR A 424 -3.23 -18.99 6.55
CA THR A 424 -2.98 -18.37 7.86
C THR A 424 -3.58 -16.97 8.01
N VAL A 425 -4.04 -16.35 6.94
CA VAL A 425 -4.53 -14.97 6.97
C VAL A 425 -5.68 -14.73 7.96
N SER A 426 -6.57 -15.67 8.09
CA SER A 426 -7.70 -15.61 9.03
C SER A 426 -7.30 -15.88 10.49
N PHE A 427 -6.04 -16.22 10.71
CA PHE A 427 -5.47 -16.59 12.00
C PHE A 427 -4.21 -15.79 12.33
N GLU A 428 -4.09 -14.59 11.81
CA GLU A 428 -2.97 -13.70 12.15
C GLU A 428 -2.93 -13.38 13.65
N SER A 429 -1.72 -13.20 14.16
CA SER A 429 -1.51 -12.86 15.58
C SER A 429 -2.33 -11.64 15.99
N GLY A 430 -3.05 -11.76 17.07
CA GLY A 430 -3.91 -10.72 17.62
C GLY A 430 -5.37 -10.74 17.12
N ILE A 431 -5.73 -11.65 16.23
CA ILE A 431 -7.13 -11.80 15.79
C ILE A 431 -7.96 -12.41 16.92
N ILE A 432 -9.17 -11.86 17.09
CA ILE A 432 -10.18 -12.39 18.01
C ILE A 432 -11.18 -13.22 17.21
N LEU A 433 -11.32 -14.50 17.54
CA LEU A 433 -12.28 -15.42 16.93
C LEU A 433 -13.51 -15.58 17.82
N GLN A 434 -14.71 -15.61 17.23
CA GLN A 434 -15.96 -15.79 17.98
C GLN A 434 -16.20 -17.21 18.49
N SER A 435 -15.61 -18.21 17.84
CA SER A 435 -15.76 -19.61 18.20
C SER A 435 -14.59 -20.45 17.72
N LEU A 436 -14.61 -21.76 17.94
CA LEU A 436 -13.62 -22.72 17.44
C LEU A 436 -13.34 -22.56 15.95
N ASN A 437 -14.37 -22.41 15.14
CA ASN A 437 -14.31 -22.33 13.69
C ASN A 437 -14.90 -21.03 13.14
N GLY A 438 -15.38 -20.15 14.04
CA GLY A 438 -16.07 -18.91 13.66
C GLY A 438 -15.09 -17.78 13.50
N ILE A 439 -14.71 -17.51 12.25
CA ILE A 439 -14.08 -16.27 11.87
C ILE A 439 -15.13 -15.18 11.94
N MET A 440 -14.89 -14.11 12.68
CA MET A 440 -15.70 -12.90 12.54
C MET A 440 -15.48 -12.36 11.13
N ARG A 441 -16.52 -12.34 10.34
CA ARG A 441 -16.42 -11.85 8.97
C ARG A 441 -16.72 -10.36 8.92
N ILE A 442 -15.85 -9.63 8.28
CA ILE A 442 -16.16 -8.26 7.85
C ILE A 442 -17.15 -8.31 6.68
N PRO A 443 -17.87 -7.21 6.39
CA PRO A 443 -18.72 -7.11 5.22
C PRO A 443 -17.99 -7.53 3.94
N SER A 444 -18.67 -8.27 3.08
CA SER A 444 -18.07 -8.82 1.86
C SER A 444 -18.06 -7.80 0.72
N GLY A 445 -17.00 -7.87 -0.10
CA GLY A 445 -16.82 -7.05 -1.30
C GLY A 445 -16.06 -5.76 -1.06
N THR A 446 -15.39 -5.27 -2.10
CA THR A 446 -14.51 -4.11 -2.06
C THR A 446 -15.22 -2.86 -1.55
N THR A 447 -16.39 -2.54 -2.09
CA THR A 447 -17.15 -1.36 -1.69
C THR A 447 -17.60 -1.42 -0.24
N SER A 448 -18.06 -2.59 0.22
CA SER A 448 -18.48 -2.77 1.62
C SER A 448 -17.33 -2.58 2.59
N THR A 449 -16.14 -3.10 2.27
CA THR A 449 -14.96 -2.96 3.13
C THR A 449 -14.36 -1.57 3.09
N GLN A 450 -14.43 -0.86 1.97
CA GLN A 450 -14.05 0.55 1.87
C GLN A 450 -14.97 1.44 2.72
N SER A 451 -16.23 1.09 2.86
CA SER A 451 -17.21 1.83 3.68
C SER A 451 -17.19 1.42 5.14
N PHE A 452 -16.62 0.26 5.45
CA PHE A 452 -16.65 -0.30 6.79
C PHE A 452 -15.73 0.47 7.74
N ARG A 453 -16.30 0.99 8.80
CA ARG A 453 -15.59 1.73 9.85
C ARG A 453 -15.95 1.19 11.23
N PRO A 454 -15.03 1.26 12.20
CA PRO A 454 -15.39 0.98 13.58
C PRO A 454 -16.40 2.02 14.09
N ALA A 455 -17.37 1.61 14.89
CA ALA A 455 -18.26 2.52 15.61
C ALA A 455 -17.48 3.35 16.66
N ILE A 456 -16.46 2.73 17.26
CA ILE A 456 -15.45 3.42 18.07
C ILE A 456 -14.09 2.98 17.55
N GLY A 457 -13.27 3.95 17.15
CA GLY A 457 -11.92 3.73 16.69
C GLY A 457 -11.01 4.80 17.30
N GLN A 458 -10.37 4.48 18.42
CA GLN A 458 -9.46 5.39 19.13
C GLN A 458 -8.13 4.70 19.36
N THR A 459 -7.06 5.32 18.88
CA THR A 459 -5.71 4.74 18.92
C THR A 459 -4.70 5.80 19.32
N ALA A 460 -3.89 5.50 20.32
CA ALA A 460 -2.72 6.28 20.73
C ALA A 460 -1.45 5.47 20.46
N ILE A 461 -0.42 6.12 19.93
CA ILE A 461 0.87 5.50 19.61
C ILE A 461 1.98 6.35 20.22
N ALA A 462 2.85 5.73 21.01
CA ALA A 462 4.06 6.37 21.52
C ALA A 462 5.27 5.52 21.19
N LYS A 463 6.41 6.15 20.88
CA LYS A 463 7.64 5.42 20.57
C LYS A 463 8.87 6.14 21.10
N THR A 464 9.91 5.35 21.31
CA THR A 464 11.29 5.78 21.54
C THR A 464 12.16 5.29 20.38
N ASP A 465 13.47 5.33 20.54
CA ASP A 465 14.38 4.88 19.47
C ASP A 465 14.24 3.39 19.18
N THR A 466 14.03 2.55 20.22
CA THR A 466 13.97 1.10 20.06
C THR A 466 12.68 0.46 20.56
N ALA A 467 11.78 1.20 21.20
CA ALA A 467 10.51 0.68 21.70
C ALA A 467 9.31 1.44 21.10
N GLY A 468 8.20 0.74 20.96
CA GLY A 468 6.95 1.34 20.47
C GLY A 468 5.75 0.74 21.17
N ALA A 469 4.83 1.60 21.64
CA ALA A 469 3.59 1.20 22.27
C ALA A 469 2.37 1.74 21.55
N ILE A 470 1.34 0.93 21.47
CA ILE A 470 0.05 1.32 20.90
C ILE A 470 -1.08 0.87 21.82
N LEU A 471 -1.96 1.81 22.10
CA LEU A 471 -3.21 1.60 22.87
C LEU A 471 -4.38 1.77 21.90
N VAL A 472 -5.29 0.81 21.88
CA VAL A 472 -6.47 0.82 21.02
C VAL A 472 -7.72 0.61 21.84
N TYR A 473 -8.74 1.42 21.59
CA TYR A 473 -10.12 1.12 21.94
C TYR A 473 -10.94 0.99 20.69
N ALA A 474 -11.53 -0.17 20.49
CA ALA A 474 -12.29 -0.53 19.30
C ALA A 474 -13.69 -1.03 19.64
N LYS A 475 -14.67 -0.62 18.83
CA LYS A 475 -16.02 -1.22 18.80
C LYS A 475 -16.47 -1.35 17.33
N PHE A 476 -16.90 -2.55 16.97
CA PHE A 476 -17.35 -2.88 15.61
C PHE A 476 -18.82 -3.29 15.64
N ALA A 477 -19.71 -2.36 15.30
CA ALA A 477 -21.17 -2.60 15.33
C ALA A 477 -21.58 -3.79 14.43
N GLU A 478 -21.03 -3.86 13.23
CA GLU A 478 -21.35 -4.92 12.26
C GLU A 478 -20.71 -6.28 12.58
N MET A 479 -19.91 -6.36 13.64
CA MET A 479 -19.27 -7.57 14.13
C MET A 479 -19.85 -7.98 15.50
N ASN A 480 -21.17 -8.02 15.62
CA ASN A 480 -21.88 -8.33 16.85
C ASN A 480 -21.52 -7.40 18.01
N ASN A 481 -21.29 -6.12 17.71
CA ASN A 481 -20.79 -5.13 18.66
C ASN A 481 -19.54 -5.56 19.43
N LEU A 482 -18.64 -6.34 18.79
CA LEU A 482 -17.35 -6.67 19.36
C LEU A 482 -16.65 -5.39 19.81
N GLN A 483 -16.34 -5.32 21.11
CA GLN A 483 -15.53 -4.24 21.67
C GLN A 483 -14.38 -4.81 22.49
N PHE A 484 -13.28 -4.04 22.56
CA PHE A 484 -12.12 -4.36 23.40
C PHE A 484 -11.22 -3.15 23.54
N LYS A 485 -10.38 -3.19 24.58
CA LYS A 485 -9.17 -2.39 24.64
C LYS A 485 -7.95 -3.28 24.43
N SER A 486 -6.92 -2.77 23.76
CA SER A 486 -5.68 -3.51 23.57
C SER A 486 -4.45 -2.66 23.81
N CYS A 487 -3.45 -3.26 24.45
CA CYS A 487 -2.13 -2.69 24.72
C CYS A 487 -1.08 -3.54 24.03
N THR A 488 -0.25 -2.92 23.20
CA THR A 488 0.89 -3.60 22.56
C THR A 488 2.15 -2.80 22.87
N LEU A 489 3.22 -3.48 23.26
CA LEU A 489 4.55 -2.91 23.40
C LEU A 489 5.55 -3.73 22.61
N PHE A 490 6.23 -3.10 21.64
CA PHE A 490 7.40 -3.66 20.98
C PHE A 490 8.67 -3.25 21.73
N TYR A 491 9.56 -4.22 21.97
CA TYR A 491 10.89 -4.03 22.56
C TYR A 491 11.94 -4.81 21.76
N ASP A 492 13.20 -4.82 22.14
CA ASP A 492 14.29 -5.29 21.27
C ASP A 492 14.16 -6.70 20.72
N HIS A 493 13.66 -7.63 21.51
CA HIS A 493 13.61 -9.03 21.11
C HIS A 493 12.20 -9.63 21.14
N GLY A 494 11.18 -8.78 21.15
CA GLY A 494 9.83 -9.27 21.15
C GLY A 494 8.73 -8.22 21.36
N MET A 495 7.56 -8.71 21.74
CA MET A 495 6.41 -7.87 22.03
C MET A 495 5.60 -8.38 23.22
N PHE A 496 4.98 -7.46 23.91
CA PHE A 496 3.90 -7.67 24.87
C PHE A 496 2.56 -7.34 24.22
N GLN A 497 1.55 -8.12 24.55
CA GLN A 497 0.18 -7.90 24.11
C GLN A 497 -0.81 -8.20 25.23
N LEU A 498 -1.71 -7.25 25.46
CA LEU A 498 -2.89 -7.42 26.30
C LEU A 498 -4.14 -7.04 25.53
N TYR A 499 -5.16 -7.86 25.60
CA TYR A 499 -6.55 -7.50 25.35
C TYR A 499 -7.32 -7.54 26.66
N TYR A 500 -8.19 -6.56 26.87
CA TYR A 500 -9.05 -6.51 28.05
C TYR A 500 -10.38 -5.83 27.73
N ASN A 501 -11.34 -6.02 28.61
CA ASN A 501 -12.70 -5.56 28.41
C ASN A 501 -13.30 -6.06 27.08
N ILE A 502 -12.98 -7.31 26.72
CA ILE A 502 -13.51 -7.92 25.53
C ILE A 502 -14.97 -8.30 25.76
N GLY A 503 -15.86 -7.81 24.90
CA GLY A 503 -17.29 -8.09 24.96
C GLY A 503 -17.94 -8.11 23.59
N VAL A 504 -19.09 -8.77 23.50
CA VAL A 504 -19.95 -8.84 22.32
C VAL A 504 -21.42 -8.74 22.75
N GLU A 505 -22.33 -8.45 21.83
CA GLU A 505 -23.77 -8.49 22.15
C GLU A 505 -24.26 -9.90 22.44
N PRO A 506 -25.04 -10.12 23.53
CA PRO A 506 -25.41 -11.46 23.98
C PRO A 506 -26.33 -12.21 23.01
N ASN A 507 -27.15 -11.50 22.26
CA ASN A 507 -28.21 -12.10 21.44
C ASN A 507 -27.71 -12.72 20.12
N SER A 508 -26.42 -12.57 19.82
CA SER A 508 -25.84 -13.00 18.55
C SER A 508 -24.94 -14.22 18.66
N LEU A 509 -24.73 -14.76 19.86
CA LEU A 509 -23.74 -15.80 20.12
C LEU A 509 -24.36 -17.20 20.18
N ASN A 510 -24.00 -18.04 19.22
CA ASN A 510 -24.17 -19.49 19.32
C ASN A 510 -23.19 -20.16 20.30
N SER A 511 -22.19 -19.39 20.79
CA SER A 511 -21.14 -19.83 21.71
C SER A 511 -20.65 -18.66 22.57
N THR A 512 -20.52 -18.87 23.86
CA THR A 512 -19.95 -17.90 24.80
C THR A 512 -18.43 -17.88 24.80
N ASN A 513 -17.77 -18.79 24.07
CA ASN A 513 -16.33 -18.93 24.08
C ASN A 513 -15.72 -18.33 22.82
N GLY A 514 -14.94 -17.27 23.01
CA GLY A 514 -14.06 -16.71 21.97
C GLY A 514 -12.62 -17.16 22.12
N ARG A 515 -11.79 -16.74 21.19
CA ARG A 515 -10.37 -17.06 21.16
C ARG A 515 -9.56 -15.88 20.69
N VAL A 516 -8.43 -15.66 21.32
CA VAL A 516 -7.41 -14.72 20.83
C VAL A 516 -6.26 -15.52 20.24
N VAL A 517 -5.99 -15.33 18.96
CA VAL A 517 -4.86 -15.98 18.30
C VAL A 517 -3.58 -15.30 18.76
N VAL A 518 -2.68 -16.08 19.32
CA VAL A 518 -1.36 -15.61 19.78
C VAL A 518 -0.35 -15.68 18.63
N LEU A 519 -0.29 -16.84 17.96
CA LEU A 519 0.57 -17.05 16.81
C LEU A 519 0.00 -18.18 15.95
N SER A 520 0.26 -18.12 14.64
CA SER A 520 -0.10 -19.19 13.69
C SER A 520 1.08 -19.61 12.83
N ARG A 521 1.05 -20.84 12.34
CA ARG A 521 1.93 -21.32 11.30
C ARG A 521 1.18 -22.09 10.23
N ASP A 522 1.69 -22.06 9.01
CA ASP A 522 1.26 -22.91 7.92
C ASP A 522 2.07 -24.21 7.94
N THR A 523 1.41 -25.34 8.15
CA THR A 523 2.04 -26.66 8.19
C THR A 523 2.22 -27.26 6.78
N SER A 524 1.62 -26.69 5.76
CA SER A 524 1.79 -27.12 4.36
C SER A 524 3.09 -26.62 3.73
N VAL A 525 3.70 -25.59 4.31
CA VAL A 525 4.98 -25.07 3.84
C VAL A 525 6.11 -25.98 4.35
N ASN A 526 6.79 -26.65 3.43
CA ASN A 526 7.93 -27.50 3.77
C ASN A 526 9.13 -26.61 4.18
N THR A 527 9.42 -26.61 5.47
CA THR A 527 10.42 -25.76 6.10
C THR A 527 11.67 -26.55 6.46
N ASN A 528 12.23 -27.29 5.51
CA ASN A 528 13.42 -28.13 5.71
C ASN A 528 14.64 -27.41 6.30
N ASP A 529 14.60 -26.07 6.40
CA ASP A 529 15.71 -25.26 6.91
C ASP A 529 15.46 -24.68 8.32
N LEU A 530 14.34 -24.99 8.94
CA LEU A 530 14.04 -24.54 10.30
C LEU A 530 13.82 -25.78 11.16
N SER A 531 14.68 -25.99 12.15
CA SER A 531 14.43 -26.95 13.22
C SER A 531 13.24 -26.49 14.04
N PHE A 532 12.04 -26.91 13.67
CA PHE A 532 10.85 -26.70 14.47
C PHE A 532 10.86 -27.70 15.61
N GLU A 533 11.49 -27.39 16.69
CA GLU A 533 11.22 -28.04 17.94
C GLU A 533 9.89 -27.53 18.49
N THR A 534 8.84 -28.23 18.22
CA THR A 534 7.58 -28.13 18.98
C THR A 534 7.83 -28.69 20.36
N GLN A 535 8.29 -27.89 21.28
CA GLN A 535 8.12 -28.27 22.69
C GLN A 535 6.61 -28.15 22.96
N ARG A 536 5.97 -29.30 23.06
CA ARG A 536 4.55 -29.35 23.47
C ARG A 536 4.45 -28.78 24.86
N ILE A 537 3.50 -27.85 25.05
CA ILE A 537 3.12 -27.40 26.37
C ILE A 537 2.68 -28.61 27.16
N ASN A 538 3.48 -29.02 28.15
CA ASN A 538 3.03 -30.00 29.14
C ASN A 538 1.98 -29.31 30.00
N ASN A 539 0.76 -29.85 30.04
CA ASN A 539 -0.43 -29.28 30.67
C ASN A 539 -0.30 -28.95 32.17
N ASN A 540 0.85 -29.17 32.80
CA ASN A 540 1.01 -29.07 34.25
C ASN A 540 1.87 -27.91 34.76
N ASN A 541 2.48 -27.06 33.90
CA ASN A 541 3.27 -25.92 34.36
C ASN A 541 2.88 -24.63 33.61
N SER A 542 2.36 -23.67 34.31
CA SER A 542 1.85 -22.37 33.83
C SER A 542 2.94 -21.38 33.33
N SER A 543 4.19 -21.80 33.26
CA SER A 543 5.35 -20.96 32.86
C SER A 543 6.03 -21.41 31.57
N GLU A 544 5.56 -22.50 30.94
CA GLU A 544 6.20 -23.02 29.73
C GLU A 544 5.73 -22.31 28.49
N GLY A 545 6.67 -21.92 27.66
CA GLY A 545 6.43 -21.29 26.37
C GLY A 545 6.32 -22.30 25.23
N THR A 546 5.63 -21.95 24.18
CA THR A 546 5.58 -22.70 22.91
C THR A 546 6.39 -21.98 21.86
N THR A 547 7.23 -22.69 21.13
CA THR A 547 8.04 -22.13 20.06
C THR A 547 7.42 -22.44 18.70
N PHE A 548 7.21 -21.40 17.90
CA PHE A 548 6.75 -21.49 16.53
C PHE A 548 7.60 -20.57 15.64
N ASN A 549 8.17 -21.12 14.58
CA ASN A 549 8.95 -20.33 13.61
C ASN A 549 10.03 -19.43 14.24
N GLY A 550 10.71 -19.95 15.28
CA GLY A 550 11.72 -19.18 16.01
C GLY A 550 11.14 -18.06 16.90
N VAL A 551 9.86 -18.10 17.22
CA VAL A 551 9.20 -17.20 18.16
C VAL A 551 8.66 -18.00 19.34
N VAL A 552 9.00 -17.57 20.55
CA VAL A 552 8.56 -18.20 21.81
C VAL A 552 7.39 -17.43 22.38
N CYS A 553 6.26 -18.11 22.58
CA CYS A 553 5.04 -17.55 23.15
C CYS A 553 4.98 -17.85 24.66
N HIS A 554 4.69 -16.85 25.46
CA HIS A 554 4.45 -17.00 26.90
C HIS A 554 3.17 -16.30 27.33
N ARG A 555 2.42 -16.94 28.21
CA ARG A 555 1.35 -16.28 28.97
C ARG A 555 1.96 -15.24 29.91
N VAL A 556 1.34 -14.07 29.99
CA VAL A 556 1.71 -13.03 30.97
C VAL A 556 0.55 -12.86 31.96
N PRO A 557 0.70 -13.30 33.22
CA PRO A 557 -0.31 -13.07 34.24
C PRO A 557 -0.34 -11.59 34.64
N ILE A 558 -1.54 -11.05 34.83
CA ILE A 558 -1.77 -9.71 35.37
C ILE A 558 -2.64 -9.83 36.62
N THR A 559 -2.23 -9.17 37.72
CA THR A 559 -2.98 -9.17 38.95
C THR A 559 -4.40 -8.64 38.74
N ASN A 560 -5.39 -9.32 39.31
CA ASN A 560 -6.81 -9.00 39.16
C ASN A 560 -7.37 -9.08 37.73
N MET A 561 -6.71 -9.83 36.84
CA MET A 561 -7.24 -10.21 35.52
C MET A 561 -7.26 -11.72 35.36
N ASN A 562 -8.34 -12.24 34.79
CA ASN A 562 -8.41 -13.65 34.43
C ASN A 562 -7.76 -13.85 33.07
N VAL A 563 -6.45 -14.08 33.06
CA VAL A 563 -5.70 -14.35 31.84
C VAL A 563 -5.68 -15.86 31.57
N PRO A 564 -6.25 -16.35 30.46
CA PRO A 564 -6.28 -17.78 30.13
C PRO A 564 -4.88 -18.35 29.86
N SER A 565 -4.75 -19.66 30.04
CA SER A 565 -3.56 -20.38 29.61
C SER A 565 -3.44 -20.44 28.09
N LEU A 566 -2.22 -20.63 27.57
CA LEU A 566 -1.99 -20.90 26.16
C LEU A 566 -2.45 -22.32 25.82
N THR A 567 -3.07 -22.46 24.66
CA THR A 567 -3.46 -23.75 24.09
C THR A 567 -2.99 -23.85 22.66
N VAL A 568 -2.63 -25.07 22.23
CA VAL A 568 -2.24 -25.35 20.84
C VAL A 568 -3.37 -26.10 20.16
N ARG A 569 -3.70 -25.70 18.94
CA ARG A 569 -4.78 -26.31 18.15
C ARG A 569 -4.48 -26.27 16.66
N SER A 570 -4.99 -27.26 15.94
CA SER A 570 -5.00 -27.27 14.47
C SER A 570 -6.45 -27.11 13.99
N PRO A 571 -6.86 -25.91 13.52
CA PRO A 571 -8.20 -25.68 13.01
C PRO A 571 -8.47 -26.45 11.71
N ASN A 572 -7.44 -26.75 10.94
CA ASN A 572 -7.47 -27.60 9.74
C ASN A 572 -6.09 -28.25 9.54
N SER A 573 -5.95 -29.06 8.49
CA SER A 573 -4.69 -29.80 8.20
C SER A 573 -3.49 -28.93 7.92
N ASN A 574 -3.71 -27.68 7.52
CA ASN A 574 -2.66 -26.78 7.02
C ASN A 574 -2.29 -25.67 8.02
N VAL A 575 -2.96 -25.59 9.15
CA VAL A 575 -2.74 -24.51 10.13
C VAL A 575 -2.62 -25.07 11.54
N GLU A 576 -1.63 -24.59 12.24
CA GLU A 576 -1.48 -24.79 13.69
C GLU A 576 -1.43 -23.43 14.40
N LEU A 577 -2.14 -23.34 15.52
CA LEU A 577 -2.32 -22.11 16.29
C LEU A 577 -1.86 -22.28 17.73
N VAL A 578 -1.29 -21.20 18.28
CA VAL A 578 -1.29 -20.93 19.72
C VAL A 578 -2.39 -19.91 20.00
N GLU A 579 -3.24 -20.18 20.95
CA GLU A 579 -4.38 -19.32 21.27
C GLU A 579 -4.66 -19.23 22.77
N GLN A 580 -5.41 -18.21 23.17
CA GLN A 580 -6.01 -18.11 24.52
C GLN A 580 -7.52 -18.15 24.38
N ILE A 581 -8.18 -19.04 25.13
CA ILE A 581 -9.63 -19.21 25.14
C ILE A 581 -10.22 -18.18 26.11
N ILE A 582 -11.11 -17.34 25.61
CA ILE A 582 -11.78 -16.31 26.40
C ILE A 582 -13.27 -16.59 26.47
N SER A 583 -13.89 -16.21 27.57
CA SER A 583 -15.37 -16.24 27.69
C SER A 583 -15.89 -14.85 27.35
N PHE A 584 -16.67 -14.75 26.27
CA PHE A 584 -17.37 -13.51 25.96
C PHE A 584 -18.43 -13.20 26.99
N GLN A 585 -18.44 -11.97 27.43
CA GLN A 585 -19.45 -11.43 28.31
C GLN A 585 -20.15 -10.28 27.61
N THR A 586 -21.27 -9.87 28.14
CA THR A 586 -22.00 -8.71 27.62
C THR A 586 -21.14 -7.46 27.69
N MET A 587 -21.41 -6.47 26.85
CA MET A 587 -20.67 -5.21 26.85
C MET A 587 -20.63 -4.51 28.22
N TYR A 588 -21.66 -4.72 29.03
CA TYR A 588 -21.79 -4.09 30.33
C TYR A 588 -20.98 -4.78 31.45
N THR A 589 -20.61 -6.02 31.24
CA THR A 589 -19.85 -6.82 32.20
C THR A 589 -18.58 -7.41 31.58
N ALA A 590 -18.09 -6.79 30.49
CA ALA A 590 -16.93 -7.28 29.74
C ALA A 590 -15.66 -7.30 30.61
N THR A 591 -15.30 -8.48 31.11
CA THR A 591 -14.09 -8.72 31.91
C THR A 591 -13.12 -9.68 31.23
N ALA A 592 -13.51 -10.21 30.07
CA ALA A 592 -12.66 -11.13 29.33
C ALA A 592 -11.36 -10.47 28.93
N SER A 593 -10.25 -11.19 29.13
CA SER A 593 -8.91 -10.72 28.82
C SER A 593 -8.04 -11.82 28.23
N ALA A 594 -7.04 -11.42 27.47
CA ALA A 594 -5.96 -12.28 26.98
C ALA A 594 -4.65 -11.52 27.08
N CYS A 595 -3.62 -12.16 27.59
CA CYS A 595 -2.32 -11.50 27.77
C CYS A 595 -1.18 -12.46 27.50
N TYR A 596 -0.27 -12.03 26.62
CA TYR A 596 0.89 -12.84 26.24
C TYR A 596 2.08 -11.96 25.86
N LYS A 597 3.25 -12.57 25.80
CA LYS A 597 4.43 -12.01 25.16
C LYS A 597 4.95 -12.96 24.09
N LEU A 598 5.55 -12.40 23.06
CA LEU A 598 6.28 -13.12 22.04
C LEU A 598 7.72 -12.67 22.07
N ASN A 599 8.65 -13.61 22.22
CA ASN A 599 10.08 -13.33 22.15
C ASN A 599 10.69 -14.09 20.96
N VAL A 600 11.70 -13.50 20.35
CA VAL A 600 12.53 -14.22 19.39
C VAL A 600 13.32 -15.31 20.11
N GLU A 601 13.37 -16.50 19.52
CA GLU A 601 14.09 -17.65 20.07
C GLU A 601 15.55 -17.28 20.39
N GLY A 602 16.03 -17.80 21.52
CA GLY A 602 17.36 -17.48 22.04
C GLY A 602 17.45 -16.16 22.82
N HIS A 603 16.33 -15.43 22.96
CA HIS A 603 16.23 -14.22 23.75
C HIS A 603 15.15 -14.36 24.82
N SER A 604 15.50 -14.15 26.06
CA SER A 604 14.59 -14.26 27.21
C SER A 604 14.49 -12.95 27.97
N ASP A 605 13.87 -11.94 27.34
CA ASP A 605 13.58 -10.70 28.08
C ASP A 605 12.55 -11.00 29.16
N SER A 606 12.87 -10.73 30.41
CA SER A 606 11.89 -10.81 31.48
C SER A 606 10.99 -9.59 31.38
N LEU A 607 9.70 -9.84 31.56
CA LEU A 607 8.66 -8.81 31.49
C LEU A 607 7.74 -8.96 32.70
N ARG A 608 7.44 -7.83 33.34
CA ARG A 608 6.42 -7.74 34.38
C ARG A 608 5.33 -6.77 33.92
N ALA A 609 4.09 -7.21 34.02
CA ALA A 609 2.94 -6.37 33.75
C ALA A 609 1.97 -6.42 34.95
N PHE A 610 1.40 -5.27 35.33
CA PHE A 610 0.44 -5.21 36.42
C PHE A 610 -0.50 -4.02 36.26
N ARG A 611 -1.66 -4.12 36.91
CA ARG A 611 -2.57 -2.98 37.09
C ARG A 611 -2.03 -2.03 38.14
N VAL A 612 -2.08 -0.74 37.86
CA VAL A 612 -1.76 0.32 38.81
C VAL A 612 -3.06 0.74 39.48
N ASN A 613 -3.16 0.53 40.79
CA ASN A 613 -4.38 0.77 41.59
C ASN A 613 -5.59 -0.07 41.13
N SER A 614 -6.79 0.34 41.45
CA SER A 614 -8.03 -0.28 40.94
C SER A 614 -8.40 0.14 39.52
N ASP A 615 -7.64 1.04 38.92
CA ASP A 615 -7.92 1.65 37.64
C ASP A 615 -7.49 0.77 36.45
N GLU A 616 -7.94 1.12 35.25
CA GLU A 616 -7.58 0.41 34.00
C GLU A 616 -6.14 0.70 33.53
N ASN A 617 -5.31 1.28 34.41
CA ASN A 617 -3.92 1.60 34.09
C ASN A 617 -3.06 0.35 34.09
N ILE A 618 -2.42 0.06 32.97
CA ILE A 618 -1.55 -1.09 32.80
C ILE A 618 -0.10 -0.61 32.70
N TYR A 619 0.71 -1.02 33.63
CA TYR A 619 2.15 -0.78 33.59
C TYR A 619 2.89 -2.04 33.13
N VAL A 620 3.82 -1.85 32.21
CA VAL A 620 4.67 -2.92 31.65
C VAL A 620 6.12 -2.50 31.82
N ASN A 621 6.92 -3.37 32.42
CA ASN A 621 8.35 -3.19 32.59
C ASN A 621 9.11 -4.36 31.97
N VAL A 622 10.01 -4.06 31.05
CA VAL A 622 10.90 -4.99 30.38
C VAL A 622 12.32 -4.79 30.89
N ASN A 623 13.02 -5.86 31.21
CA ASN A 623 14.33 -5.79 31.87
C ASN A 623 15.43 -5.00 31.13
N ASN A 624 15.25 -4.75 29.85
CA ASN A 624 16.19 -3.96 29.05
C ASN A 624 16.06 -2.43 29.24
N GLY A 625 15.30 -1.99 30.23
CA GLY A 625 15.11 -0.57 30.54
C GLY A 625 13.92 0.08 29.81
N VAL A 626 13.12 -0.70 29.07
CA VAL A 626 11.90 -0.23 28.42
C VAL A 626 10.73 -0.37 29.41
N LYS A 627 9.98 0.72 29.57
CA LYS A 627 8.77 0.76 30.40
C LYS A 627 7.64 1.40 29.61
N ALA A 628 6.42 0.91 29.78
CA ALA A 628 5.23 1.50 29.17
C ALA A 628 4.11 1.63 30.20
N LEU A 629 3.34 2.70 30.09
CA LEU A 629 2.12 2.90 30.86
C LEU A 629 0.97 3.16 29.91
N PHE A 630 0.00 2.27 29.92
CA PHE A 630 -1.23 2.37 29.16
C PHE A 630 -2.34 2.83 30.09
N ASN A 631 -2.82 4.03 29.86
CA ASN A 631 -3.91 4.64 30.61
C ASN A 631 -4.87 5.29 29.62
N TYR A 632 -5.85 4.54 29.17
CA TYR A 632 -6.81 5.09 28.23
C TYR A 632 -7.36 6.45 28.69
N PRO A 633 -7.34 7.51 27.87
CA PRO A 633 -7.10 7.49 26.40
C PRO A 633 -5.64 7.69 25.96
N TRP A 634 -4.65 7.58 26.80
CA TRP A 634 -3.27 7.85 26.45
C TRP A 634 -2.31 6.70 26.77
N VAL A 635 -1.14 6.74 26.13
CA VAL A 635 -0.05 5.79 26.32
C VAL A 635 1.28 6.53 26.48
N MET A 636 2.16 5.98 27.31
CA MET A 636 3.52 6.46 27.50
C MET A 636 4.51 5.31 27.34
N VAL A 637 5.67 5.63 26.75
CA VAL A 637 6.83 4.74 26.69
C VAL A 637 8.04 5.48 27.23
N LYS A 638 8.76 4.83 28.12
CA LYS A 638 10.05 5.27 28.63
C LYS A 638 11.14 4.31 28.21
N GLU A 639 12.23 4.84 27.71
CA GLU A 639 13.45 4.12 27.40
C GLU A 639 14.65 4.99 27.81
N ASN A 640 15.46 4.50 28.73
CA ASN A 640 16.52 5.32 29.33
C ASN A 640 15.96 6.64 29.91
N ASN A 641 16.47 7.79 29.44
CA ASN A 641 16.01 9.12 29.85
C ASN A 641 14.94 9.72 28.91
N LYS A 642 14.54 9.00 27.85
CA LYS A 642 13.52 9.47 26.93
C LYS A 642 12.16 8.95 27.31
N VAL A 643 11.18 9.83 27.32
CA VAL A 643 9.76 9.51 27.52
C VAL A 643 8.98 10.04 26.35
N SER A 644 8.18 9.20 25.74
CA SER A 644 7.26 9.54 24.68
C SER A 644 5.83 9.33 25.15
N PHE A 645 4.95 10.20 24.72
CA PHE A 645 3.56 10.24 25.18
C PHE A 645 2.63 10.59 24.02
N MET A 646 1.45 9.96 23.96
CA MET A 646 0.39 10.32 23.03
C MET A 646 -1.00 10.02 23.61
N SER A 647 -1.99 10.82 23.23
CA SER A 647 -3.42 10.58 23.50
C SER A 647 -4.17 10.13 22.26
N ALA A 648 -5.15 9.24 22.47
CA ALA A 648 -6.11 8.86 21.44
C ALA A 648 -7.16 9.96 21.15
N ASN A 649 -7.35 10.88 22.11
CA ASN A 649 -8.24 12.03 21.98
C ASN A 649 -7.45 13.23 21.47
N GLU A 650 -7.57 13.54 20.21
CA GLU A 650 -6.81 14.59 19.53
C GLU A 650 -7.15 16.00 20.02
N ASP A 651 -8.36 16.19 20.59
CA ASP A 651 -8.85 17.48 21.08
C ASP A 651 -8.72 17.68 22.61
N THR A 652 -8.16 16.70 23.32
CA THR A 652 -8.15 16.73 24.78
C THR A 652 -6.88 17.39 25.31
N THR A 653 -7.03 18.38 26.17
CA THR A 653 -5.93 18.88 27.01
C THR A 653 -5.72 17.94 28.19
N ILE A 654 -4.54 17.37 28.29
CA ILE A 654 -4.19 16.48 29.40
C ILE A 654 -3.39 17.29 30.42
N PRO A 655 -3.87 17.40 31.67
CA PRO A 655 -3.13 18.10 32.70
C PRO A 655 -1.77 17.47 32.94
N PHE A 656 -0.73 18.28 32.99
CA PHE A 656 0.64 17.82 33.21
C PHE A 656 0.76 17.03 34.52
N SER A 657 0.01 17.44 35.56
CA SER A 657 -0.05 16.74 36.83
C SER A 657 -0.54 15.29 36.72
N VAL A 658 -1.44 14.98 35.76
CA VAL A 658 -1.93 13.61 35.57
C VAL A 658 -0.80 12.72 35.05
N ILE A 659 -0.01 13.23 34.11
CA ILE A 659 1.14 12.51 33.56
C ILE A 659 2.19 12.28 34.66
N MET A 660 2.54 13.32 35.38
CA MET A 660 3.53 13.27 36.49
C MET A 660 3.11 12.33 37.60
N ASN A 661 1.86 12.41 38.06
CA ASN A 661 1.33 11.55 39.11
C ASN A 661 1.29 10.08 38.69
N SER A 662 1.03 9.80 37.40
CA SER A 662 1.04 8.44 36.89
C SER A 662 2.44 7.81 36.93
N PHE A 663 3.51 8.59 36.66
CA PHE A 663 4.89 8.12 36.83
C PHE A 663 5.30 7.91 38.27
N THR A 664 5.00 8.86 39.15
CA THR A 664 5.32 8.75 40.57
C THR A 664 4.56 7.61 41.25
N SER A 665 3.33 7.33 40.83
CA SER A 665 2.52 6.22 41.37
C SER A 665 3.12 4.83 41.09
N ILE A 666 3.96 4.69 40.07
CA ILE A 666 4.66 3.45 39.71
C ILE A 666 6.11 3.42 40.20
N GLY A 667 6.52 4.38 41.04
CA GLY A 667 7.85 4.44 41.59
C GLY A 667 8.94 5.01 40.68
N GLU A 668 8.55 5.66 39.61
CA GLU A 668 9.48 6.39 38.73
C GLU A 668 9.77 7.77 39.32
N PRO A 669 10.99 8.30 39.13
CA PRO A 669 11.32 9.66 39.55
C PRO A 669 10.43 10.69 38.89
N ALA A 670 10.18 11.78 39.56
CA ALA A 670 9.42 12.90 39.00
C ALA A 670 10.08 13.39 37.69
N LEU A 671 9.25 13.53 36.62
CA LEU A 671 9.72 14.02 35.36
C LEU A 671 10.04 15.52 35.44
N GLN A 672 11.29 15.89 35.21
CA GLN A 672 11.63 17.25 34.81
C GLN A 672 11.61 17.26 33.27
N TYR A 673 10.91 18.20 32.67
CA TYR A 673 10.73 18.17 31.24
C TYR A 673 11.37 19.37 30.53
N SER A 674 11.95 19.10 29.34
CA SER A 674 12.25 20.10 28.34
C SER A 674 11.51 19.68 27.06
N PRO A 675 10.40 20.33 26.69
CA PRO A 675 9.65 19.94 25.52
C PRO A 675 10.37 20.40 24.26
N SER A 676 10.82 19.47 23.43
CA SER A 676 11.39 19.81 22.13
C SER A 676 10.35 20.13 21.06
N ASN A 677 9.12 19.60 21.14
CA ASN A 677 8.09 19.73 20.11
C ASN A 677 6.65 19.73 20.66
N CYS A 678 6.38 20.36 21.80
CA CYS A 678 5.02 20.42 22.32
C CYS A 678 4.59 21.86 22.67
N PHE A 679 3.31 22.13 22.49
CA PHE A 679 2.70 23.36 23.02
C PHE A 679 2.16 23.09 24.41
N VAL A 680 2.70 23.78 25.40
CA VAL A 680 2.19 23.77 26.79
C VAL A 680 1.11 24.84 26.89
N TYR A 681 -0.08 24.44 27.30
CA TYR A 681 -1.19 25.36 27.52
C TYR A 681 -1.52 25.41 29.01
N GLY A 682 -1.12 26.47 29.69
CA GLY A 682 -1.30 26.55 31.15
C GLY A 682 -0.61 25.40 31.88
N ASN A 683 -1.38 24.61 32.61
CA ASN A 683 -0.87 23.42 33.32
C ASN A 683 -1.08 22.11 32.56
N GLY A 684 -1.29 22.14 31.27
CA GLY A 684 -1.57 20.96 30.45
C GLY A 684 -0.99 21.02 29.07
N PHE A 685 -1.08 19.93 28.33
CA PHE A 685 -0.67 19.81 26.94
C PHE A 685 -1.89 19.86 26.03
N ARG A 686 -1.84 20.70 25.01
CA ARG A 686 -2.83 20.70 23.95
C ARG A 686 -2.22 20.05 22.71
N LEU A 687 -2.91 19.04 22.20
CA LEU A 687 -2.61 18.47 20.89
C LEU A 687 -2.96 19.49 19.83
N ASN A 688 -2.01 19.80 18.95
CA ASN A 688 -2.27 20.72 17.86
C ASN A 688 -2.78 19.91 16.66
N ASN A 689 -4.07 20.07 16.33
CA ASN A 689 -4.70 19.36 15.19
C ASN A 689 -4.11 19.68 13.83
N SER A 690 -3.21 20.65 13.72
CA SER A 690 -2.59 21.05 12.45
C SER A 690 -1.29 20.30 12.15
N THR A 691 -0.75 19.51 13.08
CA THR A 691 0.48 18.74 12.89
C THR A 691 0.24 17.28 13.25
N PHE A 692 0.38 16.39 12.27
CA PHE A 692 0.18 14.95 12.43
C PHE A 692 1.31 14.22 13.17
N ASP A 693 2.28 14.94 13.65
CA ASP A 693 3.36 14.44 14.49
C ASP A 693 3.05 14.80 15.95
N LEU A 694 2.05 14.11 16.51
CA LEU A 694 1.50 14.38 17.85
C LEU A 694 2.28 13.71 18.98
N GLN A 695 3.49 13.26 18.69
CA GLN A 695 4.33 12.59 19.66
C GLN A 695 5.10 13.60 20.50
N PHE A 696 4.88 13.55 21.81
CA PHE A 696 5.64 14.33 22.78
C PHE A 696 6.83 13.52 23.28
N ILE A 697 8.04 14.05 23.11
CA ILE A 697 9.26 13.45 23.64
C ILE A 697 9.79 14.33 24.76
N PHE A 698 10.02 13.71 25.92
CA PHE A 698 10.59 14.36 27.09
C PHE A 698 11.95 13.76 27.39
N GLU A 699 12.87 14.58 27.83
CA GLU A 699 14.10 14.11 28.47
C GLU A 699 13.95 14.24 29.99
N ILE A 700 14.30 13.17 30.69
CA ILE A 700 14.42 13.19 32.16
C ILE A 700 15.84 13.66 32.45
N VAL A 701 15.95 14.78 33.18
CA VAL A 701 17.22 15.34 33.61
C VAL A 701 17.71 14.68 34.87
#